data_8bbada86e910f0e500da4e8e48bda536
#
_entry.id   8bbada86e910f0e500da4e8e48bda536
#
_cell.length_a   1.000
_cell.length_b   1.000
_cell.length_c   1.000
_cell.angle_alpha   90.00
_cell.angle_beta   90.00
_cell.angle_gamma   90.00
#
_symmetry.space_group_name_H-M   'P 1'
#
loop_
_entity.id
_entity.type
_entity.pdbx_description
1 polymer ?
#
loop_
_entity_poly.entity_id
_entity_poly.type
_entity_poly.pdbx_seq_one_letter_code
_entity_poly.pdbx_strand_id
1 'polypeptide(L)'
;DVGVENLTLVSDYNKAYPLDEDHCWTGISIGNAENCWVRKVDFLHFAGSAVILLPTASKVTVEDCVSSDPVSEVAGMRRSTFLTLGQQNLFQRCFSSNGIHDFSAGMMAPGPNAFVQCETWESNGFSGASDAWSPGLLFDIVNIDGHNLTFKNLGQDKNGAGWNTANSTFWQCTAAEIENYTPAEDGRNVAFGCWAQFSGDGEWLQSNNHVQPRSLFYAQLAERLGTDVDSVARILPLATNATSSPTVEAAMKMAKEAYVPRLTLTKWIEETPFTASVDPAGLKSIDDIKVKTKQAPVTEPHSFDIVNGLLVMDGTVLVGGRQEVPWWNGKIKPNYIVKAKPHVTRFVPGREGLGLTDRVDSVVAHMQQENILVLDHNYALWTDRRRDDHERIRRRDADVWAPFYDQPFARSGQGTAWDGLTRYDLTRPNAWYWNRLGEFAEKGAGAGKLLFNEHYMQHNILEAGAHWVDSPWRAANNINGTTFPEPVPFAGDKRIFVADMFYDVDNKTLADLHRQYIRMNLDQLADNPNVVHLLSAEYTGPLHFTEFWLDVIDEWQKETGKDVKVALSATKDVQDAILANPKYKDVVDIIDIRYWHYKTDGLYAPEGGKNLAPRQHARKMKVGKVTFDEAYKAVSEYRTKYPDKAVTYYAQNYPAMAWAVFMAGGSGAGIPAVEGDFLADAASMTISNPGAEGYKMLSGAKGSIVYATGEATVDLTPGKYRVYSIDASTGHTKVIAKSQKISSPYDISSKGIYWFKKI
;
A
#
# COMPACT_ATOMS: atom_id res chain seq x y z
N ASP A 1 14.63 19.11 -2.35
CA ASP A 1 15.16 19.22 -3.72
C ASP A 1 16.41 18.36 -3.81
N VAL A 2 16.41 17.38 -4.74
CA VAL A 2 17.54 16.46 -4.96
C VAL A 2 17.69 16.25 -6.47
N GLY A 3 18.93 16.20 -6.94
CA GLY A 3 19.21 15.97 -8.36
C GLY A 3 20.32 14.95 -8.59
N VAL A 4 20.26 14.31 -9.75
CA VAL A 4 21.29 13.44 -10.30
C VAL A 4 21.69 14.01 -11.65
N GLU A 5 22.97 14.31 -11.81
CA GLU A 5 23.39 14.96 -13.05
C GLU A 5 24.82 14.65 -13.48
N ASN A 6 25.05 14.72 -14.77
CA ASN A 6 26.35 14.66 -15.44
C ASN A 6 27.16 13.40 -15.12
N LEU A 7 26.58 12.24 -15.40
CA LEU A 7 27.22 10.94 -15.23
C LEU A 7 26.72 9.91 -16.24
N THR A 8 27.45 8.82 -16.37
CA THR A 8 27.05 7.66 -17.18
C THR A 8 26.81 6.47 -16.26
N LEU A 9 25.65 5.84 -16.41
CA LEU A 9 25.28 4.60 -15.72
C LEU A 9 25.32 3.44 -16.70
N VAL A 10 26.07 2.42 -16.36
CA VAL A 10 26.22 1.21 -17.20
C VAL A 10 25.76 0.01 -16.39
N SER A 11 24.77 -0.72 -16.89
CA SER A 11 24.35 -2.00 -16.32
C SER A 11 25.26 -3.10 -16.86
N ASP A 12 26.07 -3.71 -16.00
CA ASP A 12 26.95 -4.80 -16.38
C ASP A 12 26.16 -6.11 -16.48
N TYR A 13 26.29 -6.82 -17.58
CA TYR A 13 25.56 -8.04 -17.90
C TYR A 13 26.48 -9.12 -18.43
N ASN A 14 26.01 -10.38 -18.45
CA ASN A 14 26.75 -11.49 -19.01
C ASN A 14 26.74 -11.44 -20.53
N LYS A 15 27.85 -10.97 -21.12
CA LYS A 15 28.00 -10.78 -22.57
C LYS A 15 27.88 -12.05 -23.40
N ALA A 16 27.92 -13.25 -22.76
CA ALA A 16 27.66 -14.51 -23.45
C ALA A 16 26.15 -14.72 -23.73
N TYR A 17 25.28 -13.92 -23.08
CA TYR A 17 23.83 -14.00 -23.21
C TYR A 17 23.29 -12.64 -23.66
N PRO A 18 23.04 -12.41 -24.95
CA PRO A 18 22.57 -11.10 -25.46
C PRO A 18 21.24 -10.64 -24.87
N LEU A 19 20.48 -11.53 -24.26
CA LEU A 19 19.20 -11.26 -23.63
C LEU A 19 19.25 -11.53 -22.12
N ASP A 20 20.42 -11.38 -21.53
CA ASP A 20 20.59 -11.50 -20.08
C ASP A 20 19.64 -10.55 -19.33
N GLU A 21 19.04 -11.03 -18.26
CA GLU A 21 18.18 -10.24 -17.39
C GLU A 21 18.62 -10.28 -15.92
N ASP A 22 19.74 -10.98 -15.62
CA ASP A 22 20.30 -11.05 -14.27
C ASP A 22 21.26 -9.88 -13.98
N HIS A 23 20.86 -8.68 -14.39
CA HIS A 23 21.58 -7.43 -14.19
C HIS A 23 20.63 -6.29 -13.82
N CYS A 24 21.13 -5.05 -13.72
CA CYS A 24 20.30 -3.92 -13.33
C CYS A 24 19.20 -3.63 -14.36
N TRP A 25 17.96 -3.62 -13.86
CA TRP A 25 16.78 -3.31 -14.66
C TRP A 25 16.52 -1.80 -14.76
N THR A 26 16.79 -1.07 -13.69
CA THR A 26 16.45 0.36 -13.60
C THR A 26 17.68 1.18 -13.27
N GLY A 27 17.93 2.23 -14.05
CA GLY A 27 19.03 3.16 -13.82
C GLY A 27 18.75 4.08 -12.63
N ILE A 28 17.68 4.85 -12.70
CA ILE A 28 17.24 5.75 -11.63
C ILE A 28 15.77 5.52 -11.34
N SER A 29 15.45 5.29 -10.08
CA SER A 29 14.08 5.20 -9.56
C SER A 29 13.84 6.33 -8.57
N ILE A 30 12.80 7.16 -8.79
CA ILE A 30 12.44 8.27 -7.92
C ILE A 30 11.07 7.99 -7.31
N GLY A 31 11.01 7.95 -5.99
CA GLY A 31 9.78 7.78 -5.22
C GLY A 31 9.82 8.59 -3.94
N ASN A 32 8.65 8.96 -3.42
CA ASN A 32 8.50 9.76 -2.20
C ASN A 32 9.28 11.08 -2.25
N ALA A 33 9.31 11.70 -3.44
CA ALA A 33 10.13 12.86 -3.71
C ALA A 33 9.38 13.88 -4.55
N GLU A 34 9.68 15.16 -4.30
CA GLU A 34 9.11 16.31 -4.99
C GLU A 34 10.22 17.30 -5.34
N ASN A 35 10.07 18.03 -6.46
CA ASN A 35 11.01 19.04 -6.93
C ASN A 35 12.43 18.47 -7.15
N CYS A 36 12.52 17.33 -7.83
CA CYS A 36 13.77 16.64 -8.14
C CYS A 36 14.13 16.78 -9.62
N TRP A 37 15.37 16.42 -9.95
CA TRP A 37 15.78 16.40 -11.36
C TRP A 37 16.78 15.30 -11.67
N VAL A 38 16.74 14.85 -12.94
CA VAL A 38 17.75 14.00 -13.58
C VAL A 38 18.20 14.69 -14.84
N ARG A 39 19.48 15.04 -14.95
CA ARG A 39 19.95 15.84 -16.04
C ARG A 39 21.31 15.40 -16.58
N LYS A 40 21.39 15.30 -17.91
CA LYS A 40 22.62 14.94 -18.63
C LYS A 40 23.21 13.62 -18.08
N VAL A 41 22.37 12.58 -18.07
CA VAL A 41 22.74 11.23 -17.66
C VAL A 41 22.60 10.29 -18.85
N ASP A 42 23.67 9.54 -19.12
CA ASP A 42 23.68 8.49 -20.13
C ASP A 42 23.43 7.14 -19.46
N PHE A 43 22.53 6.35 -20.05
CA PHE A 43 22.12 5.03 -19.55
C PHE A 43 22.43 3.97 -20.59
N LEU A 44 23.18 2.93 -20.19
CA LEU A 44 23.57 1.84 -21.07
C LEU A 44 23.13 0.49 -20.50
N HIS A 45 22.49 -0.32 -21.34
CA HIS A 45 22.17 -1.72 -21.10
C HIS A 45 21.08 -2.03 -20.08
N PHE A 46 20.32 -1.07 -19.59
CA PHE A 46 19.26 -1.33 -18.62
C PHE A 46 18.12 -2.17 -19.22
N ALA A 47 17.72 -3.23 -18.51
CA ALA A 47 16.70 -4.16 -18.99
C ALA A 47 15.27 -3.61 -18.95
N GLY A 48 14.99 -2.72 -18.01
CA GLY A 48 13.66 -2.15 -17.74
C GLY A 48 13.56 -0.68 -18.10
N SER A 49 14.00 0.20 -17.22
CA SER A 49 13.88 1.65 -17.39
C SER A 49 15.20 2.37 -17.15
N ALA A 50 15.51 3.37 -17.97
CA ALA A 50 16.55 4.33 -17.66
C ALA A 50 16.14 5.18 -16.47
N VAL A 51 14.94 5.77 -16.52
CA VAL A 51 14.34 6.51 -15.40
C VAL A 51 12.90 6.07 -15.21
N ILE A 52 12.55 5.69 -13.98
CA ILE A 52 11.18 5.47 -13.55
C ILE A 52 10.81 6.41 -12.41
N LEU A 53 9.73 7.17 -12.62
CA LEU A 53 9.12 8.01 -11.59
C LEU A 53 7.96 7.26 -10.97
N LEU A 54 8.12 6.84 -9.72
CA LEU A 54 7.13 6.04 -8.99
C LEU A 54 5.87 6.88 -8.65
N PRO A 55 4.77 6.25 -8.25
CA PRO A 55 3.49 6.93 -8.02
C PRO A 55 3.54 8.12 -7.05
N THR A 56 4.50 8.14 -6.16
CA THR A 56 4.70 9.20 -5.16
C THR A 56 5.70 10.28 -5.59
N ALA A 57 6.19 10.22 -6.82
CA ALA A 57 7.06 11.25 -7.38
C ALA A 57 6.23 12.36 -8.04
N SER A 58 6.55 13.61 -7.74
CA SER A 58 5.91 14.77 -8.36
C SER A 58 6.87 15.90 -8.65
N LYS A 59 6.57 16.69 -9.69
CA LYS A 59 7.39 17.84 -10.10
C LYS A 59 8.86 17.46 -10.33
N VAL A 60 9.06 16.32 -10.99
CA VAL A 60 10.39 15.85 -11.38
C VAL A 60 10.66 16.25 -12.82
N THR A 61 11.84 16.82 -13.06
CA THR A 61 12.33 17.12 -14.42
C THR A 61 13.42 16.14 -14.80
N VAL A 62 13.22 15.42 -15.90
CA VAL A 62 14.23 14.57 -16.55
C VAL A 62 14.61 15.23 -17.86
N GLU A 63 15.86 15.63 -18.02
CA GLU A 63 16.27 16.40 -19.19
C GLU A 63 17.67 16.06 -19.70
N ASP A 64 17.85 16.21 -21.00
CA ASP A 64 19.14 16.02 -21.68
C ASP A 64 19.74 14.61 -21.37
N CYS A 65 18.89 13.58 -21.32
CA CYS A 65 19.27 12.21 -20.99
C CYS A 65 19.24 11.30 -22.24
N VAL A 66 20.19 10.38 -22.30
CA VAL A 66 20.32 9.42 -23.41
C VAL A 66 20.26 7.99 -22.84
N SER A 67 19.46 7.12 -23.45
CA SER A 67 19.39 5.68 -23.11
C SER A 67 19.58 4.84 -24.37
N SER A 68 20.55 3.93 -24.34
CA SER A 68 20.87 3.09 -25.48
C SER A 68 21.23 1.66 -25.12
N ASP A 69 21.13 0.79 -26.11
CA ASP A 69 21.52 -0.61 -26.06
C ASP A 69 20.95 -1.40 -24.89
N PRO A 70 19.62 -1.37 -24.66
CA PRO A 70 19.00 -2.13 -23.57
C PRO A 70 19.20 -3.64 -23.76
N VAL A 71 19.56 -4.34 -22.69
CA VAL A 71 19.81 -5.77 -22.70
C VAL A 71 18.70 -6.50 -21.94
N SER A 72 17.82 -7.15 -22.68
CA SER A 72 16.72 -7.95 -22.15
C SER A 72 15.99 -8.66 -23.30
N GLU A 73 15.03 -9.51 -22.98
CA GLU A 73 14.03 -9.91 -23.97
C GLU A 73 13.19 -8.69 -24.42
N VAL A 74 12.69 -8.74 -25.66
CA VAL A 74 11.71 -7.78 -26.16
C VAL A 74 10.32 -8.28 -25.76
N ALA A 75 9.89 -7.98 -24.55
CA ALA A 75 8.65 -8.48 -23.97
C ALA A 75 8.12 -7.51 -22.88
N GLY A 76 6.91 -7.73 -22.43
CA GLY A 76 6.26 -6.89 -21.41
C GLY A 76 7.10 -6.66 -20.15
N MET A 77 6.99 -5.48 -19.57
CA MET A 77 7.73 -4.96 -18.43
C MET A 77 9.24 -4.75 -18.66
N ARG A 78 9.71 -4.90 -19.88
CA ARG A 78 11.08 -4.56 -20.28
C ARG A 78 11.07 -3.29 -21.11
N ARG A 79 12.19 -2.60 -21.10
CA ARG A 79 12.46 -1.48 -22.01
C ARG A 79 11.37 -0.40 -22.00
N SER A 80 10.78 -0.12 -20.84
CA SER A 80 9.96 1.08 -20.62
C SER A 80 10.89 2.20 -20.21
N THR A 81 11.53 2.85 -21.19
CA THR A 81 12.77 3.58 -21.00
C THR A 81 12.62 4.80 -20.09
N PHE A 82 11.71 5.71 -20.41
CA PHE A 82 11.39 6.89 -19.60
C PHE A 82 9.93 6.80 -19.18
N LEU A 83 9.70 6.31 -17.97
CA LEU A 83 8.37 5.97 -17.47
C LEU A 83 7.98 6.84 -16.29
N THR A 84 6.78 7.41 -16.32
CA THR A 84 6.18 8.06 -15.15
C THR A 84 4.90 7.34 -14.70
N LEU A 85 4.83 7.08 -13.41
CA LEU A 85 3.63 6.64 -12.69
C LEU A 85 3.12 7.74 -11.75
N GLY A 86 3.85 8.86 -11.67
CA GLY A 86 3.58 10.02 -10.84
C GLY A 86 2.87 11.16 -11.59
N GLN A 87 2.95 12.36 -11.05
CA GLN A 87 2.22 13.53 -11.58
C GLN A 87 3.08 14.77 -11.69
N GLN A 88 2.68 15.69 -12.58
CA GLN A 88 3.36 16.98 -12.79
C GLN A 88 4.85 16.81 -13.17
N ASN A 89 5.18 15.72 -13.85
CA ASN A 89 6.54 15.40 -14.25
C ASN A 89 6.80 15.83 -15.69
N LEU A 90 8.03 16.21 -15.96
CA LEU A 90 8.50 16.67 -17.26
C LEU A 90 9.68 15.82 -17.71
N PHE A 91 9.58 15.26 -18.91
CA PHE A 91 10.70 14.70 -19.65
C PHE A 91 10.97 15.60 -20.85
N GLN A 92 12.15 16.12 -20.96
CA GLN A 92 12.47 16.99 -22.09
C GLN A 92 13.85 16.73 -22.65
N ARG A 93 13.96 16.75 -23.99
CA ARG A 93 15.21 16.49 -24.70
C ARG A 93 15.85 15.19 -24.24
N CYS A 94 15.04 14.13 -24.22
CA CYS A 94 15.50 12.78 -23.90
C CYS A 94 15.53 11.93 -25.17
N PHE A 95 16.54 11.09 -25.26
CA PHE A 95 16.71 10.13 -26.35
C PHE A 95 16.68 8.70 -25.86
N SER A 96 16.05 7.83 -26.64
CA SER A 96 16.00 6.39 -26.38
C SER A 96 16.29 5.61 -27.66
N SER A 97 16.84 4.41 -27.55
CA SER A 97 16.90 3.45 -28.65
C SER A 97 16.49 2.06 -28.22
N ASN A 98 15.86 1.31 -29.15
CA ASN A 98 15.46 -0.08 -28.95
C ASN A 98 14.53 -0.34 -27.75
N GLY A 99 13.78 0.67 -27.30
CA GLY A 99 12.78 0.51 -26.24
C GLY A 99 11.51 -0.20 -26.71
N ILE A 100 10.59 -0.46 -25.79
CA ILE A 100 9.23 -0.93 -26.08
C ILE A 100 8.23 0.19 -25.82
N HIS A 101 8.31 0.83 -24.67
CA HIS A 101 7.54 2.01 -24.30
C HIS A 101 8.53 3.12 -23.94
N ASP A 102 9.14 3.72 -24.97
CA ASP A 102 10.28 4.64 -24.79
C ASP A 102 9.93 5.86 -23.93
N PHE A 103 8.77 6.46 -24.21
CA PHE A 103 8.23 7.61 -23.46
C PHE A 103 6.81 7.28 -23.04
N SER A 104 6.61 7.02 -21.76
CA SER A 104 5.33 6.49 -21.32
C SER A 104 4.88 6.98 -19.94
N ALA A 105 3.56 7.06 -19.78
CA ALA A 105 2.89 7.13 -18.49
C ALA A 105 2.04 5.89 -18.32
N GLY A 106 1.84 5.42 -17.09
CA GLY A 106 1.09 4.19 -16.86
C GLY A 106 0.49 4.07 -15.48
N MET A 107 -0.25 2.98 -15.27
CA MET A 107 -0.83 2.59 -14.01
C MET A 107 -1.68 3.69 -13.36
N MET A 108 -2.53 4.35 -14.16
CA MET A 108 -3.41 5.43 -13.72
C MET A 108 -2.64 6.64 -13.16
N ALA A 109 -1.47 6.93 -13.70
CA ALA A 109 -0.70 8.11 -13.33
C ALA A 109 -1.58 9.37 -13.44
N PRO A 110 -1.76 10.12 -12.36
CA PRO A 110 -2.57 11.33 -12.43
C PRO A 110 -1.82 12.40 -13.22
N GLY A 111 -2.47 13.00 -14.20
CA GLY A 111 -1.89 14.11 -14.94
C GLY A 111 -1.76 15.40 -14.12
N PRO A 112 -1.15 16.44 -14.72
CA PRO A 112 -0.52 16.43 -16.01
C PRO A 112 0.90 15.86 -15.99
N ASN A 113 1.33 15.26 -17.11
CA ASN A 113 2.72 14.90 -17.36
C ASN A 113 3.08 15.30 -18.80
N ALA A 114 4.32 15.68 -19.05
CA ALA A 114 4.75 16.14 -20.36
C ALA A 114 6.03 15.47 -20.84
N PHE A 115 6.05 15.16 -22.14
CA PHE A 115 7.21 14.72 -22.90
C PHE A 115 7.46 15.75 -23.99
N VAL A 116 8.59 16.47 -23.90
CA VAL A 116 8.88 17.63 -24.74
C VAL A 116 10.17 17.42 -25.51
N GLN A 117 10.09 17.44 -26.83
CA GLN A 117 11.24 17.26 -27.70
C GLN A 117 12.06 16.00 -27.37
N CYS A 118 11.34 14.87 -27.28
CA CYS A 118 11.91 13.55 -27.05
C CYS A 118 11.98 12.77 -28.37
N GLU A 119 12.99 11.93 -28.49
CA GLU A 119 13.22 11.16 -29.73
C GLU A 119 13.60 9.71 -29.40
N THR A 120 13.08 8.77 -30.18
CA THR A 120 13.51 7.37 -30.10
C THR A 120 13.85 6.83 -31.48
N TRP A 121 14.81 5.92 -31.52
CA TRP A 121 15.17 5.14 -32.71
C TRP A 121 14.92 3.66 -32.49
N GLU A 122 14.46 2.99 -33.55
CA GLU A 122 14.25 1.55 -33.56
C GLU A 122 13.35 1.06 -32.42
N SER A 123 12.29 1.81 -32.13
CA SER A 123 11.33 1.43 -31.09
C SER A 123 10.63 0.11 -31.43
N ASN A 124 10.48 -0.76 -30.45
CA ASN A 124 9.85 -2.09 -30.58
C ASN A 124 8.38 -2.11 -30.12
N GLY A 125 7.84 -0.98 -29.69
CA GLY A 125 6.46 -0.83 -29.25
C GLY A 125 6.02 0.62 -29.16
N PHE A 126 4.79 0.86 -28.83
CA PHE A 126 4.25 2.21 -28.83
C PHE A 126 4.71 3.05 -27.64
N SER A 127 4.85 4.36 -27.84
CA SER A 127 4.92 5.36 -26.79
C SER A 127 3.56 6.00 -26.54
N GLY A 128 3.33 6.46 -25.29
CA GLY A 128 2.02 6.99 -24.89
C GLY A 128 1.65 6.59 -23.48
N ALA A 129 0.37 6.37 -23.22
CA ALA A 129 -0.08 5.76 -21.97
C ALA A 129 -0.02 4.24 -22.09
N SER A 130 0.88 3.62 -21.38
CA SER A 130 1.26 2.21 -21.58
C SER A 130 0.35 1.20 -20.88
N ASP A 131 -0.57 1.65 -20.02
CA ASP A 131 -1.43 0.74 -19.25
C ASP A 131 -2.83 1.34 -19.07
N ALA A 132 -3.25 1.64 -17.85
CA ALA A 132 -4.58 2.18 -17.56
C ALA A 132 -4.54 3.69 -17.41
N TRP A 133 -5.61 4.31 -17.82
CA TRP A 133 -6.12 5.64 -17.55
C TRP A 133 -5.11 6.64 -16.94
N SER A 134 -4.21 7.17 -17.75
CA SER A 134 -3.23 8.20 -17.39
C SER A 134 -3.58 9.50 -18.11
N PRO A 135 -4.53 10.32 -17.60
CA PRO A 135 -5.04 11.48 -18.30
C PRO A 135 -4.09 12.68 -18.27
N GLY A 136 -4.36 13.66 -19.16
CA GLY A 136 -3.65 14.94 -19.17
C GLY A 136 -2.20 14.82 -19.59
N LEU A 137 -1.91 14.00 -20.59
CA LEU A 137 -0.59 13.86 -21.19
C LEU A 137 -0.36 14.88 -22.29
N LEU A 138 0.82 15.44 -22.32
CA LEU A 138 1.31 16.25 -23.45
C LEU A 138 2.54 15.58 -24.05
N PHE A 139 2.45 15.24 -25.33
CA PHE A 139 3.59 14.90 -26.16
C PHE A 139 3.82 16.08 -27.10
N ASP A 140 4.92 16.77 -26.96
CA ASP A 140 5.22 18.03 -27.63
C ASP A 140 6.54 17.92 -28.41
N ILE A 141 6.48 17.94 -29.72
CA ILE A 141 7.63 17.73 -30.62
C ILE A 141 8.33 16.37 -30.37
N VAL A 142 7.54 15.32 -30.15
CA VAL A 142 8.08 13.98 -29.94
C VAL A 142 8.17 13.22 -31.26
N ASN A 143 9.32 12.57 -31.47
CA ASN A 143 9.61 11.79 -32.66
C ASN A 143 9.82 10.32 -32.29
N ILE A 144 8.97 9.41 -32.77
CA ILE A 144 9.05 7.97 -32.56
C ILE A 144 9.39 7.29 -33.87
N ASP A 145 10.64 6.87 -34.02
CA ASP A 145 11.05 6.06 -35.16
C ASP A 145 10.85 4.57 -34.84
N GLY A 146 10.21 3.88 -35.76
CA GLY A 146 9.97 2.44 -35.72
C GLY A 146 8.60 2.01 -35.18
N HIS A 147 7.86 2.85 -34.46
CA HIS A 147 6.56 2.47 -33.90
C HIS A 147 5.59 3.65 -33.70
N ASN A 148 4.54 3.47 -32.89
CA ASN A 148 3.39 4.35 -32.78
C ASN A 148 3.46 5.30 -31.58
N LEU A 149 2.74 6.43 -31.72
CA LEU A 149 2.22 7.20 -30.59
C LEU A 149 0.74 6.84 -30.40
N THR A 150 0.32 6.55 -29.16
CA THR A 150 -0.97 5.86 -28.96
C THR A 150 -1.81 6.45 -27.83
N PHE A 151 -3.00 6.95 -28.18
CA PHE A 151 -4.11 7.28 -27.29
C PHE A 151 -5.33 6.48 -27.73
N LYS A 152 -5.61 5.36 -27.06
CA LYS A 152 -6.71 4.46 -27.45
C LYS A 152 -7.24 3.59 -26.30
N ASN A 153 -8.25 2.81 -26.62
CA ASN A 153 -8.69 1.72 -25.76
C ASN A 153 -7.80 0.49 -25.99
N LEU A 154 -7.03 0.10 -24.98
CA LEU A 154 -6.15 -1.08 -25.01
C LEU A 154 -6.90 -2.39 -24.83
N GLY A 155 -8.24 -2.35 -24.67
CA GLY A 155 -9.06 -3.53 -24.47
C GLY A 155 -8.99 -4.08 -23.04
N GLN A 156 -9.55 -5.26 -22.88
CA GLN A 156 -9.60 -5.99 -21.61
C GLN A 156 -8.75 -7.26 -21.61
N ASP A 157 -8.12 -7.56 -22.73
CA ASP A 157 -7.29 -8.73 -22.91
C ASP A 157 -5.93 -8.55 -22.26
N LYS A 158 -5.34 -9.65 -21.81
CA LYS A 158 -4.05 -9.65 -21.11
C LYS A 158 -4.07 -8.67 -19.93
N ASN A 159 -3.31 -7.62 -20.04
CA ASN A 159 -3.17 -6.59 -19.02
C ASN A 159 -4.06 -5.36 -19.31
N GLY A 160 -4.82 -5.40 -20.41
CA GLY A 160 -5.63 -4.28 -20.87
C GLY A 160 -6.59 -3.78 -19.80
N ALA A 161 -6.52 -2.50 -19.56
CA ALA A 161 -7.31 -1.81 -18.56
C ALA A 161 -8.33 -0.84 -19.18
N GLY A 162 -8.70 -1.08 -20.43
CA GLY A 162 -9.60 -0.25 -21.19
C GLY A 162 -8.89 0.98 -21.78
N TRP A 163 -9.49 2.15 -21.65
CA TRP A 163 -8.90 3.40 -22.12
C TRP A 163 -7.60 3.72 -21.41
N ASN A 164 -6.55 4.01 -22.18
CA ASN A 164 -5.23 4.35 -21.62
C ASN A 164 -5.13 5.81 -21.20
N THR A 165 -5.84 6.73 -21.86
CA THR A 165 -5.79 8.16 -21.54
C THR A 165 -7.03 8.91 -22.00
N ALA A 166 -7.22 10.12 -21.46
CA ALA A 166 -8.16 11.14 -21.93
C ALA A 166 -7.59 12.53 -21.70
N ASN A 167 -8.15 13.52 -22.38
CA ASN A 167 -7.74 14.93 -22.26
C ASN A 167 -6.24 15.13 -22.49
N SER A 168 -5.73 14.42 -23.49
CA SER A 168 -4.31 14.34 -23.81
C SER A 168 -4.03 14.89 -25.21
N THR A 169 -2.81 15.37 -25.44
CA THR A 169 -2.47 16.10 -26.67
C THR A 169 -1.16 15.61 -27.27
N PHE A 170 -1.19 15.34 -28.55
CA PHE A 170 -0.02 15.26 -29.42
C PHE A 170 0.16 16.61 -30.13
N TRP A 171 1.25 17.30 -29.89
CA TRP A 171 1.57 18.58 -30.49
C TRP A 171 2.79 18.47 -31.41
N GLN A 172 2.59 18.60 -32.71
CA GLN A 172 3.67 18.53 -33.73
C GLN A 172 4.58 17.30 -33.60
N CYS A 173 3.96 16.15 -33.25
CA CYS A 173 4.66 14.89 -33.12
C CYS A 173 4.82 14.19 -34.47
N THR A 174 5.82 13.31 -34.53
CA THR A 174 6.08 12.43 -35.67
C THR A 174 6.24 11.00 -35.18
N ALA A 175 5.61 10.06 -35.90
CA ALA A 175 5.73 8.62 -35.61
C ALA A 175 5.47 7.83 -36.91
N ALA A 176 5.71 6.52 -36.90
CA ALA A 176 5.27 5.65 -37.99
C ALA A 176 3.74 5.73 -38.13
N GLU A 177 3.03 5.64 -37.00
CA GLU A 177 1.57 5.85 -36.92
C GLU A 177 1.24 6.63 -35.65
N ILE A 178 0.25 7.50 -35.73
CA ILE A 178 -0.38 8.13 -34.56
C ILE A 178 -1.80 7.61 -34.43
N GLU A 179 -2.07 6.92 -33.33
CA GLU A 179 -3.37 6.40 -32.96
C GLU A 179 -4.03 7.37 -31.95
N ASN A 180 -5.03 8.10 -32.43
CA ASN A 180 -5.72 9.10 -31.61
C ASN A 180 -7.23 8.84 -31.64
N TYR A 181 -7.75 8.27 -30.54
CA TYR A 181 -9.16 7.89 -30.41
C TYR A 181 -9.87 8.74 -29.37
N THR A 182 -11.16 8.97 -29.59
CA THR A 182 -12.03 9.66 -28.65
C THR A 182 -12.34 8.76 -27.46
N PRO A 183 -11.95 9.12 -26.22
CA PRO A 183 -12.37 8.39 -25.04
C PRO A 183 -13.87 8.61 -24.78
N ALA A 184 -14.44 7.95 -23.74
CA ALA A 184 -15.86 8.02 -23.43
C ALA A 184 -16.42 9.46 -23.34
N GLU A 185 -17.73 9.60 -23.48
CA GLU A 185 -18.61 10.74 -23.79
C GLU A 185 -18.12 12.18 -23.53
N ASP A 186 -17.31 12.41 -22.48
CA ASP A 186 -16.85 13.78 -22.11
C ASP A 186 -15.33 13.98 -22.21
N GLY A 187 -14.59 12.99 -22.71
CA GLY A 187 -13.14 13.07 -22.85
C GLY A 187 -12.73 13.49 -24.26
N ARG A 188 -11.59 14.17 -24.36
CA ARG A 188 -11.00 14.57 -25.64
C ARG A 188 -9.56 14.11 -25.71
N ASN A 189 -9.12 13.64 -26.88
CA ASN A 189 -7.74 13.48 -27.23
C ASN A 189 -7.50 14.25 -28.54
N VAL A 190 -6.44 15.04 -28.59
CA VAL A 190 -6.19 15.96 -29.68
C VAL A 190 -4.81 15.70 -30.30
N ALA A 191 -4.74 15.67 -31.61
CA ALA A 191 -3.50 15.65 -32.37
C ALA A 191 -3.41 16.91 -33.23
N PHE A 192 -2.42 17.77 -32.97
CA PHE A 192 -2.27 19.07 -33.62
C PHE A 192 -0.96 19.15 -34.36
N GLY A 193 -0.97 19.42 -35.69
CA GLY A 193 0.22 19.60 -36.50
C GLY A 193 1.13 18.38 -36.63
N CYS A 194 0.58 17.16 -36.44
CA CYS A 194 1.32 15.92 -36.46
C CYS A 194 1.59 15.38 -37.87
N TRP A 195 2.64 14.55 -37.99
CA TRP A 195 3.10 13.94 -39.23
C TRP A 195 3.27 12.44 -39.06
N ALA A 196 2.37 11.61 -39.59
CA ALA A 196 2.37 10.16 -39.43
C ALA A 196 1.39 9.50 -40.39
N GLN A 197 1.27 8.18 -40.36
CA GLN A 197 0.03 7.51 -40.69
C GLN A 197 -0.97 7.78 -39.54
N PHE A 198 -2.19 8.13 -39.85
CA PHE A 198 -3.19 8.50 -38.84
C PHE A 198 -4.28 7.45 -38.73
N SER A 199 -4.63 7.09 -37.48
CA SER A 199 -5.77 6.23 -37.19
C SER A 199 -6.52 6.72 -35.95
N GLY A 200 -7.84 6.48 -35.94
CA GLY A 200 -8.73 6.83 -34.85
C GLY A 200 -9.63 8.00 -35.11
N ASP A 201 -10.67 8.13 -34.29
CA ASP A 201 -11.74 9.13 -34.35
C ASP A 201 -11.55 10.29 -33.37
N GLY A 202 -10.34 10.44 -32.83
CA GLY A 202 -9.97 11.60 -32.00
C GLY A 202 -9.97 12.90 -32.79
N GLU A 203 -9.70 14.00 -32.13
CA GLU A 203 -9.66 15.30 -32.77
C GLU A 203 -8.34 15.51 -33.51
N TRP A 204 -8.41 15.80 -34.79
CA TRP A 204 -7.28 16.02 -35.69
C TRP A 204 -7.26 17.43 -36.21
N LEU A 205 -6.23 18.20 -35.89
CA LEU A 205 -6.10 19.60 -36.28
C LEU A 205 -4.77 19.85 -37.00
N GLN A 206 -4.82 20.56 -38.12
CA GLN A 206 -3.65 20.97 -38.87
C GLN A 206 -2.67 19.83 -39.22
N SER A 207 -3.18 18.63 -39.47
CA SER A 207 -2.35 17.46 -39.81
C SER A 207 -1.47 17.76 -41.02
N ASN A 208 -0.19 17.32 -40.96
CA ASN A 208 0.85 17.57 -41.98
C ASN A 208 1.16 19.04 -42.20
N ASN A 209 0.95 19.91 -41.22
CA ASN A 209 1.33 21.31 -41.26
C ASN A 209 2.29 21.66 -40.11
N HIS A 210 3.21 22.55 -40.38
CA HIS A 210 3.97 23.21 -39.34
C HIS A 210 3.14 24.33 -38.73
N VAL A 211 2.92 24.27 -37.45
CA VAL A 211 2.07 25.21 -36.72
C VAL A 211 2.89 26.04 -35.73
N GLN A 212 2.33 27.18 -35.32
CA GLN A 212 2.86 27.99 -34.27
C GLN A 212 1.92 27.97 -33.07
N PRO A 213 2.45 27.96 -31.83
CA PRO A 213 3.88 27.98 -31.46
C PRO A 213 4.56 26.65 -31.79
N ARG A 214 5.86 26.66 -32.00
CA ARG A 214 6.63 25.45 -32.31
C ARG A 214 6.52 24.42 -31.17
N SER A 215 6.54 24.86 -29.93
CA SER A 215 6.27 24.03 -28.73
C SER A 215 5.11 24.63 -27.94
N LEU A 216 4.12 23.81 -27.64
CA LEU A 216 3.00 24.20 -26.79
C LEU A 216 3.47 24.38 -25.36
N PHE A 217 4.31 23.48 -24.87
CA PHE A 217 4.83 23.52 -23.49
C PHE A 217 5.59 24.81 -23.20
N TYR A 218 6.53 25.18 -24.08
CA TYR A 218 7.33 26.41 -23.89
C TYR A 218 6.50 27.68 -24.07
N ALA A 219 5.51 27.67 -24.96
CA ALA A 219 4.58 28.78 -25.08
C ALA A 219 3.77 29.02 -23.81
N GLN A 220 3.21 27.95 -23.26
CA GLN A 220 2.46 28.00 -21.97
C GLN A 220 3.37 28.38 -20.80
N LEU A 221 4.62 27.91 -20.80
CA LEU A 221 5.60 28.27 -19.78
C LEU A 221 5.94 29.77 -19.84
N ALA A 222 6.20 30.28 -21.02
CA ALA A 222 6.51 31.71 -21.24
C ALA A 222 5.34 32.61 -20.82
N GLU A 223 4.10 32.25 -21.21
CA GLU A 223 2.89 32.95 -20.78
C GLU A 223 2.75 32.99 -19.27
N ARG A 224 2.91 31.86 -18.60
CA ARG A 224 2.82 31.75 -17.15
C ARG A 224 3.91 32.56 -16.43
N LEU A 225 5.11 32.63 -16.98
CA LEU A 225 6.23 33.41 -16.42
C LEU A 225 6.18 34.89 -16.81
N GLY A 226 5.30 35.28 -17.73
CA GLY A 226 5.24 36.63 -18.26
C GLY A 226 6.51 37.04 -19.05
N THR A 227 7.09 36.09 -19.78
CA THR A 227 8.36 36.29 -20.51
C THR A 227 8.25 35.89 -21.99
N ASP A 228 9.27 36.18 -22.78
CA ASP A 228 9.33 35.73 -24.17
C ASP A 228 9.63 34.23 -24.26
N VAL A 229 9.02 33.55 -25.24
CA VAL A 229 9.22 32.12 -25.51
C VAL A 229 10.70 31.79 -25.72
N ASP A 230 11.43 32.65 -26.48
CA ASP A 230 12.83 32.44 -26.78
C ASP A 230 13.75 32.48 -25.55
N SER A 231 13.27 33.04 -24.44
CA SER A 231 14.01 33.08 -23.18
C SER A 231 13.93 31.77 -22.39
N VAL A 232 12.91 30.95 -22.64
CA VAL A 232 12.67 29.68 -21.89
C VAL A 232 12.80 28.45 -22.79
N ALA A 233 12.62 28.61 -24.10
CA ALA A 233 12.61 27.49 -25.05
C ALA A 233 14.03 27.06 -25.42
N ARG A 234 14.28 25.76 -25.34
CA ARG A 234 15.49 25.12 -25.86
C ARG A 234 15.06 24.09 -26.90
N ILE A 235 14.92 24.54 -28.14
CA ILE A 235 14.40 23.71 -29.24
C ILE A 235 15.51 23.48 -30.27
N LEU A 236 15.70 22.20 -30.63
CA LEU A 236 16.63 21.82 -31.70
C LEU A 236 16.23 22.53 -33.02
N PRO A 237 17.12 23.25 -33.66
CA PRO A 237 16.82 23.96 -34.89
C PRO A 237 16.30 23.01 -35.98
N LEU A 238 15.23 23.40 -36.64
CA LEU A 238 14.79 22.70 -37.86
C LEU A 238 15.80 22.94 -38.98
N ALA A 239 16.20 21.86 -39.65
CA ALA A 239 17.21 21.96 -40.72
C ALA A 239 16.72 22.79 -41.92
N THR A 240 15.46 22.61 -42.33
CA THR A 240 14.84 23.38 -43.45
C THR A 240 13.32 23.20 -43.44
N ASN A 241 12.61 24.17 -44.01
CA ASN A 241 11.22 23.99 -44.42
C ASN A 241 11.20 23.25 -45.77
N ALA A 242 10.75 22.01 -45.79
CA ALA A 242 10.58 21.31 -47.06
C ALA A 242 9.46 21.97 -47.87
N THR A 243 9.73 22.21 -49.14
CA THR A 243 8.72 22.64 -50.10
C THR A 243 8.87 21.87 -51.39
N SER A 244 7.75 21.50 -51.99
CA SER A 244 7.72 20.81 -53.29
C SER A 244 8.01 21.74 -54.48
N SER A 245 8.02 23.05 -54.23
CA SER A 245 8.22 24.06 -55.30
C SER A 245 9.10 25.21 -54.80
N PRO A 246 10.37 24.94 -54.45
CA PRO A 246 11.28 25.99 -53.98
C PRO A 246 11.66 26.95 -55.12
N THR A 247 12.00 28.19 -54.76
CA THR A 247 12.71 29.08 -55.69
C THR A 247 14.09 28.50 -55.99
N VAL A 248 14.73 28.97 -57.07
CA VAL A 248 16.07 28.51 -57.44
C VAL A 248 17.08 28.77 -56.31
N GLU A 249 17.02 29.94 -55.69
CA GLU A 249 17.87 30.28 -54.54
C GLU A 249 17.63 29.37 -53.35
N ALA A 250 16.35 29.09 -53.04
CA ALA A 250 15.96 28.16 -51.98
C ALA A 250 16.42 26.73 -52.28
N ALA A 251 16.27 26.26 -53.51
CA ALA A 251 16.74 24.94 -53.94
C ALA A 251 18.29 24.83 -53.87
N MET A 252 19.02 25.85 -54.28
CA MET A 252 20.48 25.89 -54.16
C MET A 252 20.93 25.88 -52.68
N LYS A 253 20.23 26.60 -51.82
CA LYS A 253 20.47 26.57 -50.36
C LYS A 253 20.21 25.20 -49.78
N MET A 254 19.06 24.61 -50.07
CA MET A 254 18.69 23.25 -49.62
C MET A 254 19.69 22.20 -50.11
N ALA A 255 20.15 22.30 -51.36
CA ALA A 255 21.19 21.42 -51.92
C ALA A 255 22.52 21.53 -51.17
N LYS A 256 22.93 22.74 -50.78
CA LYS A 256 24.13 22.92 -49.95
C LYS A 256 23.93 22.37 -48.52
N GLU A 257 22.80 22.64 -47.91
CA GLU A 257 22.45 22.15 -46.57
C GLU A 257 22.35 20.62 -46.51
N ALA A 258 21.94 19.97 -47.60
CA ALA A 258 21.88 18.51 -47.69
C ALA A 258 23.25 17.82 -47.55
N TYR A 259 24.35 18.51 -47.78
CA TYR A 259 25.70 17.99 -47.56
C TYR A 259 26.24 18.25 -46.15
N VAL A 260 25.52 18.99 -45.32
CA VAL A 260 25.89 19.20 -43.92
C VAL A 260 25.15 18.15 -43.09
N PRO A 261 25.86 17.34 -42.32
CA PRO A 261 25.20 16.41 -41.44
C PRO A 261 24.19 17.12 -40.52
N ARG A 262 22.98 16.58 -40.42
CA ARG A 262 21.97 17.13 -39.52
C ARG A 262 22.44 17.00 -38.09
N LEU A 263 22.23 18.05 -37.31
CA LEU A 263 22.41 18.00 -35.87
C LEU A 263 21.32 17.09 -35.27
N THR A 264 21.74 15.93 -34.74
CA THR A 264 20.85 15.01 -34.05
C THR A 264 20.60 15.49 -32.63
N LEU A 265 19.52 15.03 -32.03
CA LEU A 265 19.20 15.35 -30.63
C LEU A 265 20.33 14.85 -29.68
N THR A 266 20.85 13.64 -29.91
CA THR A 266 21.95 13.08 -29.11
C THR A 266 23.22 13.96 -29.21
N LYS A 267 23.61 14.36 -30.41
CA LYS A 267 24.77 15.24 -30.60
C LYS A 267 24.54 16.60 -29.95
N TRP A 268 23.35 17.14 -30.06
CA TRP A 268 23.02 18.43 -29.44
C TRP A 268 23.05 18.35 -27.90
N ILE A 269 22.57 17.25 -27.33
CA ILE A 269 22.69 16.97 -25.89
C ILE A 269 24.16 16.86 -25.49
N GLU A 270 24.98 16.13 -26.27
CA GLU A 270 26.41 15.99 -26.02
C GLU A 270 27.15 17.35 -26.05
N GLU A 271 26.89 18.17 -27.07
CA GLU A 271 27.53 19.46 -27.27
C GLU A 271 27.00 20.56 -26.33
N THR A 272 25.85 20.36 -25.69
CA THR A 272 25.29 21.32 -24.75
C THR A 272 26.18 21.48 -23.52
N PRO A 273 26.68 22.70 -23.22
CA PRO A 273 27.52 22.92 -22.05
C PRO A 273 26.78 22.52 -20.77
N PHE A 274 27.46 21.78 -19.93
CA PHE A 274 26.96 21.45 -18.61
C PHE A 274 27.29 22.56 -17.61
N THR A 275 26.27 23.05 -16.92
CA THR A 275 26.42 23.92 -15.75
C THR A 275 25.72 23.27 -14.60
N ALA A 276 26.44 22.94 -13.55
CA ALA A 276 25.86 22.32 -12.35
C ALA A 276 24.70 23.17 -11.80
N SER A 277 23.61 22.54 -11.46
CA SER A 277 22.41 23.19 -10.92
C SER A 277 22.66 23.88 -9.59
N VAL A 278 23.58 23.32 -8.82
CA VAL A 278 23.93 23.77 -7.47
C VAL A 278 25.45 23.70 -7.33
N ASP A 279 26.05 24.71 -6.68
CA ASP A 279 27.45 24.64 -6.28
C ASP A 279 27.61 23.49 -5.23
N PRO A 280 28.43 22.47 -5.54
CA PRO A 280 28.63 21.37 -4.61
C PRO A 280 29.41 21.79 -3.33
N ALA A 281 30.11 22.92 -3.38
CA ALA A 281 30.81 23.45 -2.22
C ALA A 281 29.80 23.93 -1.16
N GLY A 282 29.56 23.14 -0.16
CA GLY A 282 28.62 23.46 0.92
C GLY A 282 27.33 22.63 0.93
N LEU A 283 27.16 21.72 -0.03
CA LEU A 283 26.11 20.71 0.06
C LEU A 283 26.41 19.73 1.20
N LYS A 284 25.37 19.37 1.93
CA LYS A 284 25.48 18.30 2.92
C LYS A 284 25.57 16.96 2.21
N SER A 285 26.44 16.10 2.70
CA SER A 285 26.41 14.68 2.36
C SER A 285 25.06 14.08 2.74
N ILE A 286 24.64 13.02 2.04
CA ILE A 286 23.46 12.23 2.42
C ILE A 286 23.56 11.73 3.85
N ASP A 287 24.77 11.48 4.34
CA ASP A 287 25.05 11.06 5.72
C ASP A 287 24.85 12.19 6.73
N ASP A 288 24.90 13.45 6.29
CA ASP A 288 24.63 14.63 7.12
C ASP A 288 23.13 14.99 7.17
N ILE A 289 22.31 14.39 6.31
CA ILE A 289 20.87 14.62 6.27
C ILE A 289 20.23 13.81 7.39
N LYS A 290 19.99 14.47 8.52
CA LYS A 290 19.16 13.89 9.57
C LYS A 290 17.72 13.79 9.03
N VAL A 291 17.23 12.57 8.86
CA VAL A 291 15.81 12.33 8.64
C VAL A 291 15.06 12.97 9.82
N LYS A 292 14.16 13.90 9.56
CA LYS A 292 13.28 14.42 10.61
C LYS A 292 12.41 13.27 11.07
N THR A 293 12.82 12.62 12.13
CA THR A 293 11.95 11.72 12.85
C THR A 293 10.98 12.60 13.64
N LYS A 294 9.70 12.50 13.28
CA LYS A 294 8.53 13.06 13.96
C LYS A 294 8.30 14.57 13.90
N GLN A 295 7.16 14.93 13.32
CA GLN A 295 6.47 16.16 13.71
C GLN A 295 5.97 16.00 15.15
N ALA A 296 6.08 17.05 15.95
CA ALA A 296 5.48 17.05 17.29
C ALA A 296 3.95 16.81 17.18
N PRO A 297 3.36 16.01 18.04
CA PRO A 297 1.93 15.78 18.02
C PRO A 297 1.15 17.08 18.12
N VAL A 298 0.15 17.25 17.27
CA VAL A 298 -0.63 18.48 17.15
C VAL A 298 -1.68 18.61 18.27
N THR A 299 -1.97 17.53 18.98
CA THR A 299 -2.92 17.46 20.11
C THR A 299 -2.44 16.44 21.13
N GLU A 300 -2.84 16.60 22.39
CA GLU A 300 -2.67 15.57 23.41
C GLU A 300 -3.29 14.27 22.88
N PRO A 301 -2.50 13.22 22.67
CA PRO A 301 -3.02 11.98 22.09
C PRO A 301 -3.94 11.30 23.10
N HIS A 302 -5.12 10.92 22.67
CA HIS A 302 -5.98 10.05 23.49
C HIS A 302 -5.30 8.69 23.65
N SER A 303 -4.98 8.32 24.87
CA SER A 303 -4.50 6.99 25.21
C SER A 303 -5.70 6.11 25.61
N PHE A 304 -5.56 4.83 25.40
CA PHE A 304 -6.48 3.86 25.97
C PHE A 304 -5.80 3.07 27.09
N ASP A 305 -6.61 2.62 28.03
CA ASP A 305 -6.17 1.75 29.13
C ASP A 305 -6.95 0.45 29.14
N ILE A 306 -6.41 -0.53 29.86
CA ILE A 306 -7.14 -1.76 30.17
C ILE A 306 -7.69 -1.64 31.59
N VAL A 307 -8.99 -1.39 31.66
CA VAL A 307 -9.72 -1.24 32.93
C VAL A 307 -10.67 -2.42 33.11
N ASN A 308 -10.51 -3.18 34.17
CA ASN A 308 -11.27 -4.41 34.39
C ASN A 308 -11.24 -5.39 33.21
N GLY A 309 -10.10 -5.43 32.48
CA GLY A 309 -9.92 -6.23 31.26
C GLY A 309 -10.76 -5.78 30.07
N LEU A 310 -11.14 -4.53 30.01
CA LEU A 310 -11.79 -3.88 28.89
C LEU A 310 -10.88 -2.77 28.33
N LEU A 311 -10.88 -2.60 27.03
CA LEU A 311 -10.23 -1.45 26.38
C LEU A 311 -11.10 -0.22 26.61
N VAL A 312 -10.57 0.77 27.30
CA VAL A 312 -11.29 1.96 27.74
C VAL A 312 -10.50 3.22 27.35
N MET A 313 -11.19 4.21 26.80
CA MET A 313 -10.66 5.54 26.51
C MET A 313 -11.58 6.57 27.13
N ASP A 314 -11.03 7.51 27.88
CA ASP A 314 -11.80 8.56 28.58
C ASP A 314 -12.97 8.00 29.42
N GLY A 315 -12.74 6.87 30.08
CA GLY A 315 -13.75 6.19 30.92
C GLY A 315 -14.84 5.45 30.14
N THR A 316 -14.72 5.33 28.84
CA THR A 316 -15.72 4.72 27.94
C THR A 316 -15.14 3.48 27.27
N VAL A 317 -15.89 2.37 27.26
CA VAL A 317 -15.48 1.13 26.57
C VAL A 317 -15.38 1.39 25.07
N LEU A 318 -14.26 0.97 24.48
CA LEU A 318 -14.03 1.05 23.06
C LEU A 318 -14.81 -0.06 22.32
N VAL A 319 -15.65 0.35 21.39
CA VAL A 319 -16.45 -0.54 20.53
C VAL A 319 -16.30 -0.13 19.06
N GLY A 320 -16.53 -1.06 18.14
CA GLY A 320 -16.45 -0.84 16.72
C GLY A 320 -15.83 -2.03 15.99
N GLY A 321 -15.95 -2.03 14.67
CA GLY A 321 -15.42 -3.07 13.81
C GLY A 321 -13.89 -3.03 13.68
N ARG A 322 -13.37 -4.02 12.95
CA ARG A 322 -11.95 -4.10 12.55
C ARG A 322 -11.85 -4.06 11.03
N GLN A 323 -10.85 -3.38 10.53
CA GLN A 323 -10.51 -3.37 9.11
C GLN A 323 -9.12 -3.95 8.93
N GLU A 324 -9.04 -5.07 8.23
CA GLU A 324 -7.75 -5.63 7.79
C GLU A 324 -7.21 -4.88 6.59
N VAL A 325 -5.91 -5.11 6.30
CA VAL A 325 -5.32 -4.79 5.00
C VAL A 325 -6.18 -5.46 3.92
N PRO A 326 -6.91 -4.70 3.12
CA PRO A 326 -7.83 -5.29 2.16
C PRO A 326 -7.03 -5.98 1.05
N TRP A 327 -7.39 -7.21 0.77
CA TRP A 327 -6.80 -7.97 -0.31
C TRP A 327 -7.11 -7.30 -1.66
N TRP A 328 -6.07 -7.09 -2.45
CA TRP A 328 -6.17 -6.61 -3.82
C TRP A 328 -5.13 -7.33 -4.69
N ASN A 329 -5.58 -7.88 -5.79
CA ASN A 329 -4.75 -8.71 -6.66
C ASN A 329 -3.92 -7.92 -7.70
N GLY A 330 -3.75 -6.62 -7.52
CA GLY A 330 -3.01 -5.77 -8.44
C GLY A 330 -3.71 -5.48 -9.77
N LYS A 331 -4.95 -5.92 -9.97
CA LYS A 331 -5.71 -5.62 -11.19
C LYS A 331 -6.26 -4.21 -11.14
N ILE A 332 -5.88 -3.39 -12.11
CA ILE A 332 -6.29 -1.99 -12.24
C ILE A 332 -7.58 -1.80 -13.05
N LYS A 333 -8.42 -2.82 -13.13
CA LYS A 333 -9.77 -2.71 -13.69
C LYS A 333 -10.72 -2.03 -12.69
N PRO A 334 -11.65 -1.18 -13.13
CA PRO A 334 -12.50 -0.38 -12.25
C PRO A 334 -13.21 -1.18 -11.16
N ASN A 335 -13.75 -2.35 -11.47
CA ASN A 335 -14.46 -3.20 -10.52
C ASN A 335 -13.54 -3.82 -9.44
N TYR A 336 -12.23 -3.85 -9.64
CA TYR A 336 -11.26 -4.29 -8.63
C TYR A 336 -10.74 -3.11 -7.81
N ILE A 337 -10.52 -1.95 -8.45
CA ILE A 337 -10.08 -0.73 -7.76
C ILE A 337 -11.14 -0.25 -6.76
N VAL A 338 -12.41 -0.26 -7.15
CA VAL A 338 -13.54 0.12 -6.27
C VAL A 338 -13.61 -0.77 -5.03
N LYS A 339 -13.21 -2.04 -5.13
CA LYS A 339 -13.18 -2.97 -4.00
C LYS A 339 -11.96 -2.78 -3.08
N ALA A 340 -10.95 -2.08 -3.54
CA ALA A 340 -9.78 -1.78 -2.74
C ALA A 340 -10.16 -0.75 -1.67
N LYS A 341 -10.25 -1.19 -0.41
CA LYS A 341 -10.57 -0.30 0.73
C LYS A 341 -9.45 0.69 0.99
N PRO A 342 -9.71 1.82 1.63
CA PRO A 342 -8.69 2.78 2.05
C PRO A 342 -7.58 2.13 2.88
N HIS A 343 -6.34 2.50 2.60
CA HIS A 343 -5.17 1.97 3.30
C HIS A 343 -4.02 2.98 3.37
N VAL A 344 -3.13 2.85 4.35
CA VAL A 344 -2.07 3.85 4.62
C VAL A 344 -0.75 3.61 3.88
N THR A 345 -0.37 2.37 3.61
CA THR A 345 0.94 2.03 2.99
C THR A 345 0.84 1.35 1.64
N ARG A 346 -0.36 1.14 1.12
CA ARG A 346 -0.57 0.51 -0.17
C ARG A 346 -0.81 1.54 -1.27
N PHE A 347 -0.10 1.38 -2.37
CA PHE A 347 -0.35 2.13 -3.59
C PHE A 347 -1.46 1.47 -4.40
N VAL A 348 -2.56 2.18 -4.60
CA VAL A 348 -3.65 1.75 -5.49
C VAL A 348 -3.80 2.80 -6.57
N PRO A 349 -3.45 2.49 -7.82
CA PRO A 349 -3.56 3.43 -8.93
C PRO A 349 -4.94 4.07 -9.03
N GLY A 350 -4.98 5.38 -9.25
CA GLY A 350 -6.23 6.14 -9.39
C GLY A 350 -6.98 6.43 -8.09
N ARG A 351 -6.41 6.11 -6.93
CA ARG A 351 -6.97 6.51 -5.64
C ARG A 351 -6.54 7.93 -5.28
N GLU A 352 -7.25 8.53 -4.32
CA GLU A 352 -6.93 9.87 -3.82
C GLU A 352 -5.52 9.95 -3.22
N GLY A 353 -4.95 11.12 -3.27
CA GLY A 353 -3.66 11.46 -2.71
C GLY A 353 -2.58 11.70 -3.75
N LEU A 354 -1.47 12.24 -3.30
CA LEU A 354 -0.29 12.50 -4.13
C LEU A 354 0.47 11.19 -4.36
N GLY A 355 0.15 10.47 -5.41
CA GLY A 355 0.86 9.26 -5.75
C GLY A 355 0.21 7.98 -5.23
N LEU A 356 -1.14 7.97 -5.19
CA LEU A 356 -1.87 6.72 -5.25
C LEU A 356 -2.02 5.96 -3.94
N THR A 357 -1.70 6.57 -2.81
CA THR A 357 -2.19 6.09 -1.52
C THR A 357 -3.39 6.91 -1.09
N ASP A 358 -4.20 6.33 -0.23
CA ASP A 358 -5.26 7.09 0.40
C ASP A 358 -4.67 8.16 1.33
N ARG A 359 -5.31 9.33 1.39
CA ARG A 359 -4.96 10.35 2.38
C ARG A 359 -5.29 9.81 3.76
N VAL A 360 -4.38 10.00 4.72
CA VAL A 360 -4.57 9.49 6.09
C VAL A 360 -5.85 10.02 6.72
N ASP A 361 -6.18 11.30 6.49
CA ASP A 361 -7.44 11.89 6.95
C ASP A 361 -8.67 11.18 6.36
N SER A 362 -8.61 10.78 5.09
CA SER A 362 -9.70 10.03 4.43
C SER A 362 -9.84 8.61 5.00
N VAL A 363 -8.73 7.96 5.35
CA VAL A 363 -8.76 6.65 6.02
C VAL A 363 -9.42 6.76 7.39
N VAL A 364 -9.03 7.74 8.20
CA VAL A 364 -9.61 7.97 9.53
C VAL A 364 -11.09 8.33 9.43
N ALA A 365 -11.47 9.23 8.50
CA ALA A 365 -12.87 9.59 8.27
C ALA A 365 -13.72 8.37 7.83
N HIS A 366 -13.20 7.54 6.94
CA HIS A 366 -13.85 6.29 6.55
C HIS A 366 -14.07 5.37 7.77
N MET A 367 -13.07 5.20 8.62
CA MET A 367 -13.20 4.40 9.85
C MET A 367 -14.27 4.95 10.80
N GLN A 368 -14.40 6.28 10.88
CA GLN A 368 -15.48 6.91 11.69
C GLN A 368 -16.85 6.62 11.10
N GLN A 369 -17.02 6.80 9.79
CA GLN A 369 -18.30 6.60 9.08
C GLN A 369 -18.79 5.13 9.15
N GLU A 370 -17.86 4.18 9.04
CA GLU A 370 -18.15 2.74 9.01
C GLU A 370 -18.12 2.09 10.41
N ASN A 371 -18.06 2.87 11.50
CA ASN A 371 -17.93 2.38 12.87
C ASN A 371 -16.77 1.38 13.04
N ILE A 372 -15.62 1.64 12.39
CA ILE A 372 -14.40 0.86 12.53
C ILE A 372 -13.57 1.44 13.67
N LEU A 373 -13.21 0.60 14.64
CA LEU A 373 -12.34 0.96 15.76
C LEU A 373 -10.87 0.69 15.44
N VAL A 374 -10.59 -0.47 14.85
CA VAL A 374 -9.24 -1.00 14.68
C VAL A 374 -8.86 -1.07 13.21
N LEU A 375 -7.69 -0.55 12.85
CA LEU A 375 -6.99 -0.88 11.62
C LEU A 375 -5.97 -1.98 11.92
N ASP A 376 -6.20 -3.18 11.41
CA ASP A 376 -5.20 -4.26 11.38
C ASP A 376 -4.26 -3.98 10.20
N HIS A 377 -3.00 -3.77 10.50
CA HIS A 377 -2.00 -3.40 9.50
C HIS A 377 -0.84 -4.39 9.47
N ASN A 378 -0.46 -4.81 8.27
CA ASN A 378 0.76 -5.58 8.01
C ASN A 378 1.36 -5.15 6.67
N TYR A 379 2.59 -5.55 6.41
CA TYR A 379 3.30 -5.21 5.18
C TYR A 379 3.06 -6.20 4.02
N ALA A 380 1.96 -6.93 4.03
CA ALA A 380 1.69 -7.95 3.03
C ALA A 380 1.84 -7.41 1.61
N LEU A 381 2.61 -8.13 0.82
CA LEU A 381 2.76 -7.91 -0.59
C LEU A 381 1.90 -8.92 -1.34
N TRP A 382 0.80 -8.45 -1.89
CA TRP A 382 -0.09 -9.29 -2.66
C TRP A 382 0.34 -9.38 -4.12
N THR A 383 -0.22 -10.35 -4.80
CA THR A 383 0.01 -10.64 -6.21
C THR A 383 -0.03 -9.40 -7.08
N ASP A 384 1.00 -9.18 -7.85
CA ASP A 384 0.96 -8.25 -8.97
C ASP A 384 0.55 -8.96 -10.27
N ARG A 385 0.32 -8.20 -11.32
CA ARG A 385 -0.10 -8.73 -12.61
C ARG A 385 1.01 -9.41 -13.41
N ARG A 386 2.27 -9.31 -12.97
CA ARG A 386 3.42 -9.92 -13.65
C ARG A 386 3.55 -11.41 -13.36
N ARG A 387 2.74 -11.96 -12.47
CA ARG A 387 2.74 -13.37 -12.12
C ARG A 387 1.37 -13.82 -11.61
N ASP A 388 1.14 -15.11 -11.67
CA ASP A 388 -0.01 -15.70 -11.00
C ASP A 388 0.25 -15.86 -9.50
N ASP A 389 -0.83 -15.92 -8.74
CA ASP A 389 -0.82 -16.03 -7.27
C ASP A 389 0.03 -17.20 -6.74
N HIS A 390 0.20 -18.21 -7.54
CA HIS A 390 0.90 -19.44 -7.14
C HIS A 390 2.13 -19.77 -8.01
N GLU A 391 2.55 -18.89 -8.86
CA GLU A 391 3.73 -19.09 -9.70
C GLU A 391 4.95 -18.35 -9.17
N ARG A 392 6.13 -18.95 -9.37
CA ARG A 392 7.42 -18.37 -8.98
C ARG A 392 8.15 -17.72 -10.14
N ILE A 393 7.54 -17.73 -11.31
CA ILE A 393 8.14 -17.23 -12.54
C ILE A 393 7.50 -15.90 -12.89
N ARG A 394 8.33 -14.92 -13.22
CA ARG A 394 7.87 -13.63 -13.73
C ARG A 394 7.15 -13.83 -15.07
N ARG A 395 5.97 -13.27 -15.20
CA ARG A 395 5.21 -13.33 -16.46
C ARG A 395 5.81 -12.35 -17.48
N ARG A 396 6.03 -12.83 -18.70
CA ARG A 396 6.64 -12.04 -19.77
C ARG A 396 5.73 -10.92 -20.28
N ASP A 397 4.41 -11.16 -20.30
CA ASP A 397 3.39 -10.26 -20.82
C ASP A 397 2.76 -9.35 -19.75
N ALA A 398 3.32 -9.33 -18.56
CA ALA A 398 2.81 -8.50 -17.48
C ALA A 398 3.37 -7.08 -17.58
N ASP A 399 2.51 -6.10 -17.34
CA ASP A 399 2.77 -4.67 -17.47
C ASP A 399 2.56 -3.88 -16.17
N VAL A 400 2.29 -4.56 -15.07
CA VAL A 400 2.07 -3.95 -13.76
C VAL A 400 3.27 -4.17 -12.86
N TRP A 401 3.78 -3.09 -12.29
CA TRP A 401 4.95 -3.10 -11.42
C TRP A 401 4.58 -3.29 -9.94
N ALA A 402 5.38 -4.09 -9.23
CA ALA A 402 5.46 -4.03 -7.78
C ALA A 402 6.39 -2.86 -7.37
N PRO A 403 6.35 -2.41 -6.12
CA PRO A 403 5.42 -2.87 -5.09
C PRO A 403 4.09 -2.09 -5.12
N PHE A 404 2.98 -2.78 -4.92
CA PHE A 404 1.69 -2.14 -4.61
C PHE A 404 1.58 -1.79 -3.13
N TYR A 405 2.36 -2.46 -2.31
CA TYR A 405 2.56 -2.17 -0.90
C TYR A 405 3.98 -1.66 -0.70
N ASP A 406 4.15 -0.61 0.03
CA ASP A 406 5.48 -0.23 0.45
C ASP A 406 5.93 -1.08 1.65
N GLN A 407 7.22 -1.37 1.70
CA GLN A 407 7.79 -2.29 2.67
C GLN A 407 8.40 -1.54 3.86
N PRO A 408 8.46 -2.15 5.05
CA PRO A 408 9.05 -1.51 6.24
C PRO A 408 10.56 -1.28 6.14
N PHE A 409 11.22 -1.90 5.17
CA PHE A 409 12.66 -1.87 4.99
C PHE A 409 13.09 -0.92 3.87
N ALA A 410 14.18 -0.19 4.07
CA ALA A 410 14.74 0.68 3.05
C ALA A 410 15.41 -0.12 1.93
N ARG A 411 15.46 0.47 0.72
CA ARG A 411 16.29 -0.04 -0.37
C ARG A 411 17.76 0.30 -0.08
N SER A 412 18.65 -0.66 -0.34
CA SER A 412 20.08 -0.52 -0.04
C SER A 412 20.87 0.31 -1.06
N GLY A 413 20.34 0.49 -2.26
CA GLY A 413 21.10 1.00 -3.39
C GLY A 413 22.03 -0.04 -4.05
N GLN A 414 21.99 -1.32 -3.63
CA GLN A 414 22.89 -2.37 -4.10
C GLN A 414 22.12 -3.53 -4.74
N GLY A 415 22.69 -4.09 -5.80
CA GLY A 415 22.15 -5.27 -6.49
C GLY A 415 20.76 -5.04 -7.04
N THR A 416 20.10 -6.12 -7.44
CA THR A 416 18.75 -6.11 -8.02
C THR A 416 17.88 -7.12 -7.31
N ALA A 417 16.72 -6.70 -6.83
CA ALA A 417 15.68 -7.55 -6.27
C ALA A 417 14.74 -8.08 -7.38
N TRP A 418 13.81 -8.95 -7.00
CA TRP A 418 12.85 -9.53 -7.95
C TRP A 418 12.03 -8.50 -8.74
N ASP A 419 11.70 -7.36 -8.12
CA ASP A 419 10.92 -6.29 -8.74
C ASP A 419 11.74 -5.36 -9.66
N GLY A 420 13.03 -5.63 -9.83
CA GLY A 420 13.92 -4.83 -10.66
C GLY A 420 14.49 -3.59 -9.97
N LEU A 421 14.12 -3.35 -8.71
CA LEU A 421 14.69 -2.29 -7.87
C LEU A 421 15.89 -2.83 -7.06
N THR A 422 16.62 -1.94 -6.38
CA THR A 422 17.73 -2.38 -5.52
C THR A 422 17.25 -3.24 -4.37
N ARG A 423 18.12 -4.12 -3.87
CA ARG A 423 17.80 -5.03 -2.76
C ARG A 423 17.47 -4.25 -1.49
N TYR A 424 16.68 -4.88 -0.62
CA TYR A 424 16.38 -4.31 0.70
C TYR A 424 17.57 -4.43 1.66
N ASP A 425 17.63 -3.49 2.58
CA ASP A 425 18.43 -3.61 3.80
C ASP A 425 17.47 -3.80 4.99
N LEU A 426 17.43 -5.03 5.52
CA LEU A 426 16.51 -5.41 6.60
C LEU A 426 16.85 -4.75 7.94
N THR A 427 17.99 -4.07 8.04
CA THR A 427 18.41 -3.35 9.24
C THR A 427 18.03 -1.87 9.21
N ARG A 428 17.55 -1.37 8.07
CA ARG A 428 17.22 0.05 7.89
C ARG A 428 15.72 0.26 7.66
N PRO A 429 15.10 1.17 8.44
CA PRO A 429 13.69 1.48 8.26
C PRO A 429 13.45 2.27 6.96
N ASN A 430 12.36 1.97 6.28
CA ASN A 430 11.84 2.80 5.21
C ASN A 430 11.11 4.01 5.82
N ALA A 431 11.72 5.18 5.74
CA ALA A 431 11.20 6.39 6.38
C ALA A 431 9.78 6.74 5.91
N TRP A 432 9.46 6.56 4.64
CA TRP A 432 8.11 6.84 4.13
C TRP A 432 7.07 5.91 4.76
N TYR A 433 7.33 4.61 4.78
CA TYR A 433 6.43 3.61 5.37
C TYR A 433 6.12 3.92 6.83
N TRP A 434 7.16 4.14 7.64
CA TRP A 434 7.01 4.38 9.06
C TRP A 434 6.41 5.75 9.37
N ASN A 435 6.74 6.80 8.60
CA ASN A 435 6.13 8.11 8.75
C ASN A 435 4.62 8.07 8.41
N ARG A 436 4.23 7.33 7.38
CA ARG A 436 2.81 7.15 7.03
C ARG A 436 2.05 6.41 8.12
N LEU A 437 2.64 5.36 8.67
CA LEU A 437 2.02 4.58 9.73
C LEU A 437 1.94 5.37 11.04
N GLY A 438 2.97 6.12 11.37
CA GLY A 438 3.00 7.05 12.50
C GLY A 438 1.98 8.18 12.37
N GLU A 439 1.85 8.79 11.18
CA GLU A 439 0.83 9.79 10.89
C GLU A 439 -0.59 9.23 11.09
N PHE A 440 -0.82 7.99 10.62
CA PHE A 440 -2.10 7.33 10.86
C PHE A 440 -2.34 7.09 12.36
N ALA A 441 -1.34 6.61 13.08
CA ALA A 441 -1.46 6.37 14.52
C ALA A 441 -1.81 7.68 15.27
N GLU A 442 -1.12 8.77 14.97
CA GLU A 442 -1.36 10.10 15.56
C GLU A 442 -2.78 10.62 15.28
N LYS A 443 -3.18 10.65 14.00
CA LYS A 443 -4.52 11.12 13.61
C LYS A 443 -5.63 10.18 14.09
N GLY A 444 -5.34 8.87 14.09
CA GLY A 444 -6.23 7.84 14.62
C GLY A 444 -6.46 8.01 16.11
N ALA A 445 -5.42 8.28 16.90
CA ALA A 445 -5.54 8.56 18.32
C ALA A 445 -6.52 9.72 18.60
N GLY A 446 -6.36 10.83 17.87
CA GLY A 446 -7.28 11.99 17.97
C GLY A 446 -8.74 11.67 17.60
N ALA A 447 -8.98 10.58 16.87
CA ALA A 447 -10.31 10.12 16.46
C ALA A 447 -10.79 8.88 17.26
N GLY A 448 -10.08 8.46 18.29
CA GLY A 448 -10.39 7.27 19.08
C GLY A 448 -10.25 5.96 18.32
N LYS A 449 -9.30 5.88 17.37
CA LYS A 449 -9.02 4.68 16.57
C LYS A 449 -7.73 4.02 17.03
N LEU A 450 -7.66 2.70 16.88
CA LEU A 450 -6.51 1.89 17.25
C LEU A 450 -5.79 1.39 16.01
N LEU A 451 -4.47 1.31 16.08
CA LEU A 451 -3.62 0.62 15.13
C LEU A 451 -3.17 -0.71 15.72
N PHE A 452 -3.60 -1.81 15.13
CA PHE A 452 -3.06 -3.14 15.43
C PHE A 452 -1.94 -3.42 14.42
N ASN A 453 -0.70 -3.23 14.86
CA ASN A 453 0.49 -3.40 14.05
C ASN A 453 0.96 -4.84 14.08
N GLU A 454 0.66 -5.59 13.05
CA GLU A 454 1.08 -6.97 12.85
C GLU A 454 2.49 -6.95 12.23
N HIS A 455 3.52 -7.39 13.01
CA HIS A 455 4.92 -7.29 12.59
C HIS A 455 5.21 -8.09 11.32
N TYR A 456 4.57 -9.24 11.16
CA TYR A 456 4.78 -10.13 10.01
C TYR A 456 3.47 -10.44 9.30
N MET A 457 3.60 -11.08 8.14
CA MET A 457 2.49 -11.69 7.41
C MET A 457 2.85 -13.13 7.08
N GLN A 458 2.32 -14.09 7.84
CA GLN A 458 2.65 -15.51 7.68
C GLN A 458 2.33 -16.04 6.28
N HIS A 459 1.30 -15.54 5.64
CA HIS A 459 0.92 -15.95 4.29
C HIS A 459 2.06 -15.79 3.27
N ASN A 460 2.92 -14.79 3.44
CA ASN A 460 4.05 -14.55 2.55
C ASN A 460 5.13 -15.64 2.61
N ILE A 461 5.17 -16.43 3.68
CA ILE A 461 6.16 -17.50 3.86
C ILE A 461 5.57 -18.91 3.73
N LEU A 462 4.28 -19.03 3.52
CA LEU A 462 3.58 -20.31 3.49
C LEU A 462 3.00 -20.66 2.14
N GLU A 463 2.30 -19.71 1.52
CA GLU A 463 1.63 -19.96 0.28
C GLU A 463 2.47 -19.48 -0.89
N ALA A 464 2.64 -20.37 -1.80
CA ALA A 464 3.10 -20.23 -3.16
C ALA A 464 4.30 -19.31 -3.40
N GLY A 465 5.06 -19.66 -4.34
CA GLY A 465 6.21 -18.90 -4.78
C GLY A 465 5.93 -17.43 -5.04
N ALA A 466 4.71 -17.09 -5.44
CA ALA A 466 4.33 -15.72 -5.75
C ALA A 466 4.47 -14.75 -4.56
N HIS A 467 4.02 -15.15 -3.38
CA HIS A 467 4.08 -14.30 -2.19
C HIS A 467 5.48 -14.22 -1.59
N TRP A 468 6.26 -15.28 -1.70
CA TRP A 468 7.63 -15.30 -1.24
C TRP A 468 8.59 -14.58 -2.20
N VAL A 469 8.30 -14.63 -3.49
CA VAL A 469 9.18 -14.09 -4.53
C VAL A 469 9.55 -12.62 -4.29
N ASP A 470 8.58 -11.81 -3.89
CA ASP A 470 8.79 -10.38 -3.60
C ASP A 470 9.16 -10.10 -2.14
N SER A 471 9.12 -11.10 -1.27
CA SER A 471 9.38 -10.90 0.15
C SER A 471 10.75 -10.25 0.39
N PRO A 472 10.85 -9.19 1.18
CA PRO A 472 12.14 -8.62 1.57
C PRO A 472 13.08 -9.62 2.26
N TRP A 473 12.51 -10.62 2.93
CA TRP A 473 13.27 -11.67 3.63
C TRP A 473 13.89 -12.72 2.70
N ARG A 474 13.43 -12.82 1.44
CA ARG A 474 14.04 -13.72 0.47
C ARG A 474 15.50 -13.33 0.23
N ALA A 475 16.42 -14.32 0.23
CA ALA A 475 17.86 -14.08 0.09
C ALA A 475 18.21 -13.26 -1.17
N ALA A 476 17.53 -13.50 -2.29
CA ALA A 476 17.72 -12.73 -3.52
C ALA A 476 17.29 -11.26 -3.41
N ASN A 477 16.43 -10.89 -2.46
CA ASN A 477 15.85 -9.56 -2.36
C ASN A 477 16.50 -8.67 -1.31
N ASN A 478 17.43 -9.16 -0.50
CA ASN A 478 18.11 -8.37 0.53
C ASN A 478 19.64 -8.49 0.46
N ILE A 479 20.33 -7.59 1.15
CA ILE A 479 21.78 -7.57 1.27
C ILE A 479 22.30 -8.19 2.57
N ASN A 480 21.41 -8.68 3.43
CA ASN A 480 21.74 -9.05 4.81
C ASN A 480 22.13 -10.53 4.96
N GLY A 481 22.15 -11.30 3.87
CA GLY A 481 22.61 -12.68 3.87
C GLY A 481 21.66 -13.64 4.60
N THR A 482 20.36 -13.44 4.46
CA THR A 482 19.38 -14.40 4.93
C THR A 482 19.67 -15.77 4.30
N THR A 483 19.61 -16.82 5.11
CA THR A 483 20.08 -18.17 4.74
C THR A 483 19.06 -19.02 4.00
N PHE A 484 17.99 -18.40 3.51
CA PHE A 484 16.95 -19.12 2.76
C PHE A 484 17.49 -19.63 1.42
N PRO A 485 17.16 -20.87 1.05
CA PRO A 485 17.65 -21.46 -0.20
C PRO A 485 17.07 -20.76 -1.44
N GLU A 486 17.90 -20.71 -2.49
CA GLU A 486 17.49 -20.23 -3.82
C GLU A 486 17.75 -21.34 -4.88
N PRO A 487 16.77 -21.74 -5.67
CA PRO A 487 15.35 -21.44 -5.53
C PRO A 487 14.74 -22.05 -4.26
N VAL A 488 13.70 -21.43 -3.75
CA VAL A 488 13.00 -21.94 -2.57
C VAL A 488 12.38 -23.30 -2.85
N PRO A 489 12.55 -24.30 -1.97
CA PRO A 489 11.97 -25.62 -2.15
C PRO A 489 10.45 -25.56 -2.31
N PHE A 490 9.94 -26.29 -3.29
CA PHE A 490 8.50 -26.40 -3.53
C PHE A 490 7.96 -27.64 -2.84
N ALA A 491 6.96 -27.48 -2.04
CA ALA A 491 6.33 -28.61 -1.36
C ALA A 491 4.88 -28.72 -1.80
N GLY A 492 4.57 -29.56 -2.74
CA GLY A 492 3.23 -29.89 -3.19
C GLY A 492 2.11 -28.84 -3.06
N ASP A 493 1.04 -28.92 -3.75
CA ASP A 493 -0.10 -27.97 -3.67
C ASP A 493 0.29 -26.48 -3.75
N LYS A 494 1.35 -26.17 -4.52
CA LYS A 494 1.82 -24.81 -4.76
C LYS A 494 2.33 -24.07 -3.50
N ARG A 495 2.71 -24.79 -2.45
CA ARG A 495 3.27 -24.23 -1.22
C ARG A 495 4.79 -24.29 -1.22
N ILE A 496 5.39 -23.37 -0.50
CA ILE A 496 6.82 -23.34 -0.21
C ILE A 496 7.04 -23.63 1.27
N PHE A 497 8.09 -24.38 1.58
CA PHE A 497 8.47 -24.67 2.95
C PHE A 497 9.57 -23.72 3.43
N VAL A 498 9.22 -22.48 3.63
CA VAL A 498 10.13 -21.50 4.25
C VAL A 498 9.83 -21.30 5.73
N ALA A 499 8.63 -21.67 6.16
CA ALA A 499 8.14 -21.37 7.49
C ALA A 499 9.03 -21.95 8.61
N ASP A 500 9.43 -23.23 8.51
CA ASP A 500 10.28 -23.81 9.55
C ASP A 500 11.63 -23.10 9.65
N MET A 501 12.21 -22.73 8.50
CA MET A 501 13.46 -21.95 8.46
C MET A 501 13.26 -20.53 8.93
N PHE A 502 12.11 -19.90 8.59
CA PHE A 502 11.80 -18.53 8.99
C PHE A 502 11.62 -18.39 10.50
N TYR A 503 11.04 -19.40 11.14
CA TYR A 503 10.83 -19.44 12.59
C TYR A 503 12.00 -20.06 13.36
N ASP A 504 13.09 -20.42 12.67
CA ASP A 504 14.28 -20.98 13.30
C ASP A 504 15.12 -19.90 13.99
N VAL A 505 14.89 -19.74 15.29
CA VAL A 505 15.64 -18.81 16.14
C VAL A 505 16.98 -19.34 16.63
N ASP A 506 17.31 -20.62 16.35
CA ASP A 506 18.65 -21.17 16.59
C ASP A 506 19.62 -20.73 15.49
N ASN A 507 19.10 -20.36 14.33
CA ASN A 507 19.89 -19.69 13.29
C ASN A 507 20.20 -18.26 13.71
N LYS A 508 21.45 -18.05 14.17
CA LYS A 508 21.86 -16.77 14.74
C LYS A 508 21.65 -15.58 13.80
N THR A 509 21.93 -15.74 12.49
CA THR A 509 21.76 -14.65 11.53
C THR A 509 20.30 -14.25 11.42
N LEU A 510 19.38 -15.20 11.33
CA LEU A 510 17.96 -14.92 11.28
C LEU A 510 17.43 -14.38 12.59
N ALA A 511 17.83 -14.94 13.73
CA ALA A 511 17.44 -14.47 15.05
C ALA A 511 17.87 -12.99 15.28
N ASP A 512 19.09 -12.62 14.89
CA ASP A 512 19.59 -11.25 14.99
C ASP A 512 18.78 -10.29 14.09
N LEU A 513 18.46 -10.68 12.85
CA LEU A 513 17.63 -9.89 11.94
C LEU A 513 16.19 -9.76 12.46
N HIS A 514 15.59 -10.84 12.98
CA HIS A 514 14.26 -10.79 13.59
C HIS A 514 14.26 -9.85 14.81
N ARG A 515 15.26 -9.95 15.68
CA ARG A 515 15.40 -9.07 16.84
C ARG A 515 15.47 -7.59 16.42
N GLN A 516 16.29 -7.27 15.43
CA GLN A 516 16.41 -5.90 14.91
C GLN A 516 15.07 -5.42 14.31
N TYR A 517 14.38 -6.26 13.55
CA TYR A 517 13.10 -5.90 12.95
C TYR A 517 11.98 -5.72 13.99
N ILE A 518 11.89 -6.59 14.98
CA ILE A 518 10.93 -6.43 16.09
C ILE A 518 11.19 -5.11 16.81
N ARG A 519 12.45 -4.82 17.16
CA ARG A 519 12.84 -3.55 17.81
C ARG A 519 12.54 -2.34 16.89
N MET A 520 12.76 -2.45 15.60
CA MET A 520 12.39 -1.40 14.63
C MET A 520 10.89 -1.06 14.71
N ASN A 521 10.01 -2.05 14.77
CA ASN A 521 8.56 -1.82 14.96
C ASN A 521 8.28 -1.06 16.27
N LEU A 522 8.93 -1.45 17.35
CA LEU A 522 8.76 -0.82 18.65
C LEU A 522 9.30 0.63 18.63
N ASP A 523 10.50 0.85 18.13
CA ASP A 523 11.14 2.17 18.09
C ASP A 523 10.36 3.17 17.24
N GLN A 524 9.79 2.73 16.11
CA GLN A 524 9.07 3.61 15.19
C GLN A 524 7.69 4.04 15.72
N LEU A 525 7.07 3.24 16.60
CA LEU A 525 5.69 3.47 17.04
C LEU A 525 5.55 3.64 18.57
N ALA A 526 6.65 3.62 19.32
CA ALA A 526 6.65 3.66 20.79
C ALA A 526 5.94 4.87 21.42
N ASP A 527 5.89 6.00 20.70
CA ASP A 527 5.28 7.23 21.22
C ASP A 527 3.81 7.39 20.81
N ASN A 528 3.23 6.36 20.18
CA ASN A 528 1.84 6.36 19.76
C ASN A 528 1.01 5.48 20.72
N PRO A 529 0.27 6.07 21.65
CA PRO A 529 -0.40 5.34 22.74
C PRO A 529 -1.60 4.49 22.29
N ASN A 530 -2.04 4.63 21.05
CA ASN A 530 -3.13 3.87 20.44
C ASN A 530 -2.64 2.70 19.56
N VAL A 531 -1.35 2.37 19.64
CA VAL A 531 -0.78 1.24 18.88
C VAL A 531 -0.74 0.00 19.76
N VAL A 532 -1.15 -1.12 19.17
CA VAL A 532 -1.07 -2.46 19.74
C VAL A 532 -0.19 -3.31 18.82
N HIS A 533 0.82 -3.95 19.38
CA HIS A 533 1.73 -4.82 18.62
C HIS A 533 1.22 -6.27 18.62
N LEU A 534 1.21 -6.88 17.43
CA LEU A 534 0.88 -8.28 17.20
C LEU A 534 2.03 -8.95 16.44
N LEU A 535 2.22 -10.25 16.69
CA LEU A 535 3.30 -10.99 16.06
C LEU A 535 3.16 -11.04 14.54
N SER A 536 2.02 -11.49 14.03
CA SER A 536 1.83 -11.67 12.58
C SER A 536 0.36 -11.74 12.22
N ALA A 537 0.04 -11.24 11.05
CA ALA A 537 -1.22 -11.58 10.40
C ALA A 537 -1.23 -13.06 10.03
N GLU A 538 -2.42 -13.67 10.09
CA GLU A 538 -2.68 -15.08 9.76
C GLU A 538 -1.75 -16.08 10.49
N TYR A 539 -1.40 -15.81 11.74
CA TYR A 539 -0.38 -16.53 12.49
C TYR A 539 -0.88 -17.84 13.10
N THR A 540 -0.36 -18.94 12.59
CA THR A 540 -0.51 -20.29 13.16
C THR A 540 0.88 -20.92 13.41
N GLY A 541 1.87 -20.09 13.66
CA GLY A 541 3.27 -20.47 13.86
C GLY A 541 3.55 -21.14 15.21
N PRO A 542 4.81 -21.52 15.44
CA PRO A 542 5.20 -22.31 16.61
C PRO A 542 5.32 -21.47 17.89
N LEU A 543 5.20 -22.16 19.03
CA LEU A 543 5.34 -21.57 20.37
C LEU A 543 6.69 -20.84 20.55
N HIS A 544 7.81 -21.49 20.19
CA HIS A 544 9.13 -20.94 20.42
C HIS A 544 9.38 -19.59 19.73
N PHE A 545 8.79 -19.36 18.54
CA PHE A 545 8.91 -18.07 17.87
C PHE A 545 8.05 -16.99 18.55
N THR A 546 6.91 -17.38 19.10
CA THR A 546 6.08 -16.47 19.93
C THR A 546 6.81 -16.08 21.21
N GLU A 547 7.46 -17.04 21.86
CA GLU A 547 8.30 -16.79 23.06
C GLU A 547 9.46 -15.87 22.73
N PHE A 548 10.18 -16.12 21.62
CA PHE A 548 11.27 -15.26 21.17
C PHE A 548 10.79 -13.81 20.91
N TRP A 549 9.63 -13.64 20.26
CA TRP A 549 9.07 -12.32 20.00
C TRP A 549 8.74 -11.56 21.29
N LEU A 550 8.15 -12.25 22.27
CA LEU A 550 7.85 -11.68 23.58
C LEU A 550 9.11 -11.37 24.37
N ASP A 551 10.14 -12.21 24.28
CA ASP A 551 11.45 -11.93 24.91
C ASP A 551 12.07 -10.64 24.39
N VAL A 552 12.03 -10.42 23.08
CA VAL A 552 12.56 -9.18 22.47
C VAL A 552 11.79 -7.95 22.93
N ILE A 553 10.47 -8.05 23.08
CA ILE A 553 9.65 -6.94 23.59
C ILE A 553 9.96 -6.66 25.05
N ASP A 554 9.98 -7.68 25.89
CA ASP A 554 10.29 -7.55 27.33
C ASP A 554 11.67 -6.93 27.55
N GLU A 555 12.68 -7.41 26.83
CA GLU A 555 14.03 -6.81 26.83
C GLU A 555 13.98 -5.33 26.41
N TRP A 556 13.29 -5.02 25.32
CA TRP A 556 13.20 -3.65 24.83
C TRP A 556 12.48 -2.71 25.83
N GLN A 557 11.38 -3.17 26.45
CA GLN A 557 10.69 -2.41 27.48
C GLN A 557 11.58 -2.13 28.71
N LYS A 558 12.33 -3.13 29.15
CA LYS A 558 13.28 -2.99 30.27
C LYS A 558 14.44 -2.03 29.97
N GLU A 559 14.97 -2.09 28.75
CA GLU A 559 16.08 -1.22 28.32
C GLU A 559 15.65 0.24 28.14
N THR A 560 14.47 0.47 27.58
CA THR A 560 13.99 1.81 27.22
C THR A 560 13.17 2.48 28.32
N GLY A 561 12.61 1.70 29.23
CA GLY A 561 11.64 2.16 30.23
C GLY A 561 10.28 2.55 29.63
N LYS A 562 10.03 2.23 28.35
CA LYS A 562 8.77 2.48 27.67
C LYS A 562 7.86 1.24 27.77
N ASP A 563 6.57 1.48 27.91
CA ASP A 563 5.52 0.45 27.86
C ASP A 563 4.81 0.48 26.50
N VAL A 564 4.59 -0.68 25.88
CA VAL A 564 3.82 -0.85 24.66
C VAL A 564 2.73 -1.89 24.88
N LYS A 565 1.61 -1.75 24.17
CA LYS A 565 0.51 -2.71 24.27
C LYS A 565 0.72 -3.88 23.34
N VAL A 566 0.60 -5.09 23.88
CA VAL A 566 0.89 -6.36 23.21
C VAL A 566 -0.36 -7.22 23.13
N ALA A 567 -0.75 -7.62 21.92
CA ALA A 567 -1.84 -8.56 21.70
C ALA A 567 -1.32 -9.93 21.26
N LEU A 568 -1.75 -10.97 21.91
CA LEU A 568 -1.45 -12.36 21.60
C LEU A 568 -2.50 -12.93 20.65
N SER A 569 -2.20 -12.93 19.35
CA SER A 569 -3.02 -13.53 18.30
C SER A 569 -2.33 -14.78 17.77
N ALA A 570 -2.70 -15.94 18.27
CA ALA A 570 -2.09 -17.22 17.93
C ALA A 570 -3.13 -18.36 17.99
N THR A 571 -2.71 -19.59 17.72
CA THR A 571 -3.54 -20.79 17.94
C THR A 571 -3.80 -20.99 19.44
N LYS A 572 -4.86 -21.72 19.77
CA LYS A 572 -5.29 -21.85 21.17
C LYS A 572 -4.23 -22.50 22.07
N ASP A 573 -3.55 -23.51 21.59
CA ASP A 573 -2.48 -24.20 22.31
C ASP A 573 -1.30 -23.28 22.61
N VAL A 574 -0.90 -22.44 21.65
CA VAL A 574 0.14 -21.42 21.85
C VAL A 574 -0.34 -20.33 22.80
N GLN A 575 -1.58 -19.84 22.65
CA GLN A 575 -2.14 -18.85 23.58
C GLN A 575 -2.17 -19.39 25.01
N ASP A 576 -2.67 -20.61 25.20
CA ASP A 576 -2.76 -21.23 26.52
C ASP A 576 -1.38 -21.47 27.14
N ALA A 577 -0.37 -21.86 26.35
CA ALA A 577 1.00 -22.06 26.82
C ALA A 577 1.67 -20.75 27.25
N ILE A 578 1.57 -19.70 26.46
CA ILE A 578 2.10 -18.36 26.76
C ILE A 578 1.46 -17.80 28.04
N LEU A 579 0.12 -17.85 28.13
CA LEU A 579 -0.62 -17.30 29.26
C LEU A 579 -0.46 -18.13 30.55
N ALA A 580 -0.08 -19.40 30.44
CA ALA A 580 0.25 -20.24 31.59
C ALA A 580 1.68 -19.98 32.13
N ASN A 581 2.56 -19.40 31.33
CA ASN A 581 3.93 -19.10 31.73
C ASN A 581 4.02 -17.69 32.34
N PRO A 582 4.37 -17.55 33.65
CA PRO A 582 4.44 -16.26 34.32
C PRO A 582 5.37 -15.26 33.64
N LYS A 583 6.45 -15.74 33.00
CA LYS A 583 7.42 -14.88 32.27
C LYS A 583 6.75 -14.08 31.16
N TYR A 584 5.85 -14.72 30.39
CA TYR A 584 5.24 -14.13 29.20
C TYR A 584 3.85 -13.54 29.46
N LYS A 585 3.15 -14.08 30.46
CA LYS A 585 1.81 -13.61 30.79
C LYS A 585 1.78 -12.10 31.06
N ASP A 586 2.80 -11.58 31.74
CA ASP A 586 2.83 -10.18 32.15
C ASP A 586 3.19 -9.23 30.98
N VAL A 587 3.81 -9.75 29.91
CA VAL A 587 4.11 -9.00 28.66
C VAL A 587 2.85 -8.85 27.77
N VAL A 588 1.91 -9.78 27.88
CA VAL A 588 0.68 -9.78 27.08
C VAL A 588 -0.39 -8.93 27.75
N ASP A 589 -0.94 -7.94 27.05
CA ASP A 589 -2.04 -7.09 27.51
C ASP A 589 -3.40 -7.56 26.99
N ILE A 590 -3.44 -8.05 25.76
CA ILE A 590 -4.67 -8.36 25.02
C ILE A 590 -4.58 -9.80 24.50
N ILE A 591 -5.65 -10.56 24.68
CA ILE A 591 -5.79 -11.90 24.10
C ILE A 591 -6.68 -11.76 22.86
N ASP A 592 -6.12 -11.93 21.66
CA ASP A 592 -6.83 -11.80 20.40
C ASP A 592 -7.22 -13.18 19.86
N ILE A 593 -8.49 -13.54 19.94
CA ILE A 593 -9.00 -14.83 19.47
C ILE A 593 -9.27 -14.72 17.97
N ARG A 594 -8.47 -15.42 17.17
CA ARG A 594 -8.55 -15.29 15.70
C ARG A 594 -8.50 -16.63 14.96
N TYR A 595 -7.74 -17.60 15.43
CA TYR A 595 -7.40 -18.80 14.66
C TYR A 595 -8.02 -20.08 15.22
N TRP A 596 -8.89 -19.98 16.19
CA TRP A 596 -9.67 -21.08 16.75
C TRP A 596 -11.08 -20.62 17.11
N HIS A 597 -12.01 -21.54 17.24
CA HIS A 597 -13.40 -21.24 17.61
C HIS A 597 -14.11 -22.47 18.14
N TYR A 598 -15.10 -22.23 18.97
CA TYR A 598 -16.04 -23.26 19.34
C TYR A 598 -17.03 -23.53 18.21
N LYS A 599 -17.53 -24.76 18.16
CA LYS A 599 -18.61 -25.26 17.31
C LYS A 599 -19.61 -26.00 18.16
N THR A 600 -20.81 -26.23 17.62
CA THR A 600 -21.87 -26.99 18.30
C THR A 600 -21.41 -28.38 18.72
N ASP A 601 -20.53 -29.00 17.95
CA ASP A 601 -20.01 -30.36 18.14
C ASP A 601 -18.58 -30.41 18.71
N GLY A 602 -18.03 -29.27 19.18
CA GLY A 602 -16.70 -29.28 19.78
C GLY A 602 -15.89 -28.01 19.60
N LEU A 603 -14.56 -28.16 19.62
CA LEU A 603 -13.58 -27.09 19.46
C LEU A 603 -12.81 -27.28 18.15
N TYR A 604 -12.74 -26.24 17.34
CA TYR A 604 -11.81 -26.15 16.25
C TYR A 604 -10.58 -25.34 16.71
N ALA A 605 -9.49 -26.03 16.97
CA ALA A 605 -8.22 -25.45 17.41
C ALA A 605 -7.07 -26.16 16.72
N PRO A 606 -6.53 -25.60 15.64
CA PRO A 606 -5.35 -26.15 14.97
C PRO A 606 -4.13 -26.03 15.89
N GLU A 607 -3.20 -26.98 15.76
CA GLU A 607 -1.97 -27.00 16.52
C GLU A 607 -0.96 -26.01 15.91
N GLY A 608 -0.37 -25.16 16.75
CA GLY A 608 0.61 -24.15 16.36
C GLY A 608 1.88 -24.78 15.80
N GLY A 609 2.39 -24.22 14.71
CA GLY A 609 3.57 -24.70 14.00
C GLY A 609 3.36 -25.91 13.10
N LYS A 610 2.20 -26.59 13.15
CA LYS A 610 1.96 -27.81 12.38
C LYS A 610 1.04 -27.64 11.17
N ASN A 611 0.00 -26.85 11.31
CA ASN A 611 -0.91 -26.58 10.20
C ASN A 611 -0.84 -25.10 9.81
N LEU A 612 0.07 -24.80 8.93
CA LEU A 612 0.45 -23.45 8.59
C LEU A 612 -0.36 -22.88 7.39
N ALA A 613 -1.66 -23.19 7.28
CA ALA A 613 -2.51 -22.69 6.21
C ALA A 613 -3.73 -21.91 6.74
N PRO A 614 -3.54 -20.67 7.20
CA PRO A 614 -4.58 -19.91 7.92
C PRO A 614 -5.83 -19.63 7.08
N ARG A 615 -5.73 -19.47 5.78
CA ARG A 615 -6.91 -19.31 4.90
C ARG A 615 -7.89 -20.48 4.99
N GLN A 616 -7.41 -21.69 5.18
CA GLN A 616 -8.29 -22.84 5.37
C GLN A 616 -9.03 -22.76 6.70
N HIS A 617 -8.41 -22.17 7.72
CA HIS A 617 -9.03 -21.94 9.01
C HIS A 617 -10.10 -20.85 8.91
N ALA A 618 -9.80 -19.70 8.31
CA ALA A 618 -10.76 -18.63 8.10
C ALA A 618 -11.99 -19.08 7.28
N ARG A 619 -11.80 -19.93 6.27
CA ARG A 619 -12.91 -20.50 5.49
C ARG A 619 -13.85 -21.38 6.29
N LYS A 620 -13.40 -21.97 7.39
CA LYS A 620 -14.22 -22.78 8.29
C LYS A 620 -15.03 -21.94 9.27
N MET A 621 -14.65 -20.69 9.47
CA MET A 621 -15.37 -19.69 10.27
C MET A 621 -16.42 -18.92 9.45
N LYS A 622 -17.08 -19.54 8.49
CA LYS A 622 -18.12 -18.89 7.68
C LYS A 622 -19.36 -18.57 8.50
N VAL A 623 -20.06 -17.51 8.11
CA VAL A 623 -21.38 -17.15 8.69
C VAL A 623 -22.29 -18.38 8.77
N GLY A 624 -22.89 -18.58 9.94
CA GLY A 624 -23.72 -19.77 10.25
C GLY A 624 -22.94 -20.97 10.80
N LYS A 625 -21.60 -20.89 10.93
CA LYS A 625 -20.78 -21.95 11.56
C LYS A 625 -20.38 -21.66 13.01
N VAL A 626 -20.45 -20.41 13.43
CA VAL A 626 -20.26 -19.99 14.82
C VAL A 626 -21.54 -19.31 15.28
N THR A 627 -22.09 -19.77 16.38
CA THR A 627 -23.30 -19.22 17.00
C THR A 627 -22.96 -18.14 18.03
N PHE A 628 -23.97 -17.40 18.50
CA PHE A 628 -23.84 -16.45 19.59
C PHE A 628 -23.22 -17.09 20.85
N ASP A 629 -23.70 -18.25 21.25
CA ASP A 629 -23.25 -18.95 22.48
C ASP A 629 -21.80 -19.44 22.32
N GLU A 630 -21.39 -19.87 21.14
CA GLU A 630 -20.01 -20.28 20.85
C GLU A 630 -19.03 -19.12 20.92
N ALA A 631 -19.38 -17.96 20.34
CA ALA A 631 -18.58 -16.75 20.45
C ALA A 631 -18.52 -16.24 21.91
N TYR A 632 -19.65 -16.21 22.58
CA TYR A 632 -19.73 -15.87 24.00
C TYR A 632 -18.85 -16.80 24.87
N LYS A 633 -18.90 -18.09 24.64
CA LYS A 633 -18.09 -19.09 25.36
C LYS A 633 -16.59 -18.84 25.15
N ALA A 634 -16.15 -18.59 23.92
CA ALA A 634 -14.74 -18.37 23.60
C ALA A 634 -14.17 -17.16 24.34
N VAL A 635 -14.91 -16.05 24.35
CA VAL A 635 -14.48 -14.81 25.00
C VAL A 635 -14.56 -14.93 26.52
N SER A 636 -15.67 -15.44 27.05
CA SER A 636 -15.88 -15.56 28.49
C SER A 636 -14.90 -16.54 29.16
N GLU A 637 -14.40 -17.54 28.45
CA GLU A 637 -13.35 -18.44 28.93
C GLU A 637 -12.11 -17.69 29.36
N TYR A 638 -11.58 -16.89 28.47
CA TYR A 638 -10.36 -16.09 28.76
C TYR A 638 -10.64 -14.92 29.70
N ARG A 639 -11.79 -14.26 29.58
CA ARG A 639 -12.21 -13.21 30.51
C ARG A 639 -12.32 -13.70 31.96
N THR A 640 -12.78 -14.92 32.16
CA THR A 640 -12.87 -15.54 33.49
C THR A 640 -11.50 -15.97 34.02
N LYS A 641 -10.65 -16.52 33.14
CA LYS A 641 -9.34 -17.05 33.52
C LYS A 641 -8.31 -15.95 33.72
N TYR A 642 -8.40 -14.85 32.93
CA TYR A 642 -7.48 -13.71 32.92
C TYR A 642 -8.26 -12.39 33.02
N PRO A 643 -8.81 -12.04 34.17
CA PRO A 643 -9.70 -10.87 34.32
C PRO A 643 -8.99 -9.53 34.13
N ASP A 644 -7.67 -9.50 34.24
CA ASP A 644 -6.79 -8.36 34.03
C ASP A 644 -6.47 -8.11 32.56
N LYS A 645 -6.70 -9.09 31.67
CA LYS A 645 -6.40 -8.98 30.25
C LYS A 645 -7.64 -8.58 29.45
N ALA A 646 -7.48 -7.72 28.45
CA ALA A 646 -8.56 -7.52 27.47
C ALA A 646 -8.65 -8.74 26.54
N VAL A 647 -9.85 -9.05 26.10
CA VAL A 647 -10.08 -10.14 25.14
C VAL A 647 -10.79 -9.57 23.93
N THR A 648 -10.19 -9.73 22.76
CA THR A 648 -10.80 -9.40 21.47
C THR A 648 -11.14 -10.68 20.70
N TYR A 649 -12.17 -10.61 19.87
CA TYR A 649 -12.58 -11.72 19.02
C TYR A 649 -12.73 -11.23 17.58
N TYR A 650 -12.05 -11.90 16.67
CA TYR A 650 -12.08 -11.53 15.26
C TYR A 650 -13.40 -11.96 14.61
N ALA A 651 -14.42 -11.13 14.76
CA ALA A 651 -15.77 -11.37 14.30
C ALA A 651 -16.12 -10.66 12.98
N GLN A 652 -15.14 -10.26 12.20
CA GLN A 652 -15.35 -9.44 11.00
C GLN A 652 -16.29 -10.09 9.97
N ASN A 653 -16.26 -11.42 9.87
CA ASN A 653 -17.17 -12.19 9.02
C ASN A 653 -18.51 -12.50 9.69
N TYR A 654 -18.72 -12.05 10.93
CA TYR A 654 -19.87 -12.40 11.78
C TYR A 654 -20.36 -11.20 12.58
N PRO A 655 -20.84 -10.11 11.94
CA PRO A 655 -21.29 -8.93 12.65
C PRO A 655 -22.42 -9.22 13.66
N ALA A 656 -23.21 -10.28 13.42
CA ALA A 656 -24.22 -10.74 14.34
C ALA A 656 -23.66 -11.26 15.69
N MET A 657 -22.35 -11.59 15.75
CA MET A 657 -21.69 -12.05 16.97
C MET A 657 -21.12 -10.91 17.82
N ALA A 658 -21.15 -9.67 17.35
CA ALA A 658 -20.59 -8.53 18.07
C ALA A 658 -21.18 -8.36 19.48
N TRP A 659 -22.48 -8.55 19.64
CA TRP A 659 -23.13 -8.54 20.95
C TRP A 659 -22.75 -9.72 21.83
N ALA A 660 -22.44 -10.88 21.27
CA ALA A 660 -21.92 -12.01 22.05
C ALA A 660 -20.55 -11.67 22.66
N VAL A 661 -19.67 -11.06 21.85
CA VAL A 661 -18.35 -10.60 22.32
C VAL A 661 -18.50 -9.58 23.44
N PHE A 662 -19.33 -8.55 23.25
CA PHE A 662 -19.58 -7.52 24.24
C PHE A 662 -20.15 -8.09 25.56
N MET A 663 -21.18 -8.93 25.46
CA MET A 663 -21.83 -9.53 26.63
C MET A 663 -20.96 -10.56 27.38
N ALA A 664 -19.92 -11.07 26.68
CA ALA A 664 -18.88 -11.91 27.30
C ALA A 664 -17.74 -11.06 27.92
N GLY A 665 -17.91 -9.75 28.06
CA GLY A 665 -16.88 -8.85 28.57
C GLY A 665 -15.68 -8.71 27.62
N GLY A 666 -15.89 -8.95 26.32
CA GLY A 666 -14.87 -8.74 25.29
C GLY A 666 -14.76 -7.27 24.89
N SER A 667 -13.60 -6.91 24.35
CA SER A 667 -13.26 -5.56 23.91
C SER A 667 -13.22 -5.47 22.38
N GLY A 668 -13.33 -4.24 21.85
CA GLY A 668 -13.34 -4.01 20.41
C GLY A 668 -14.49 -4.76 19.72
N ALA A 669 -15.59 -4.95 20.40
CA ALA A 669 -16.79 -5.59 19.86
C ALA A 669 -17.39 -4.68 18.78
N GLY A 670 -17.71 -5.24 17.62
CA GLY A 670 -18.27 -4.51 16.48
C GLY A 670 -19.73 -4.08 16.66
N ILE A 671 -20.16 -3.79 17.89
CA ILE A 671 -21.49 -3.22 18.14
C ILE A 671 -21.56 -1.76 17.71
N PRO A 672 -22.73 -1.21 17.37
CA PRO A 672 -22.87 0.21 17.13
C PRO A 672 -22.56 1.01 18.39
N ALA A 673 -22.18 2.27 18.21
CA ALA A 673 -22.09 3.22 19.31
C ALA A 673 -23.49 3.36 19.96
N VAL A 674 -23.60 3.03 21.25
CA VAL A 674 -24.85 3.13 21.97
C VAL A 674 -24.99 4.51 22.61
N GLU A 675 -26.15 5.11 22.47
CA GLU A 675 -26.42 6.45 22.96
C GLU A 675 -26.33 6.57 24.50
N GLY A 676 -26.00 7.78 24.97
CA GLY A 676 -25.91 8.12 26.40
C GLY A 676 -24.69 7.52 27.08
N ASP A 677 -24.80 7.30 28.40
CA ASP A 677 -23.69 6.82 29.24
C ASP A 677 -23.51 5.28 29.23
N PHE A 678 -24.13 4.58 28.29
CA PHE A 678 -24.14 3.11 28.24
C PHE A 678 -22.73 2.50 28.29
N LEU A 679 -21.83 2.97 27.40
CA LEU A 679 -20.47 2.46 27.32
C LEU A 679 -19.61 2.89 28.53
N ALA A 680 -19.89 4.07 29.10
CA ALA A 680 -19.23 4.51 30.33
C ALA A 680 -19.71 3.73 31.57
N ASP A 681 -20.97 3.33 31.62
CA ASP A 681 -21.47 2.44 32.68
C ASP A 681 -20.92 1.02 32.51
N ALA A 682 -20.84 0.52 31.26
CA ALA A 682 -20.31 -0.79 30.93
C ALA A 682 -18.83 -0.97 31.34
N ALA A 683 -18.04 0.10 31.35
CA ALA A 683 -16.62 0.06 31.73
C ALA A 683 -16.37 -0.49 33.16
N SER A 684 -17.38 -0.42 34.02
CA SER A 684 -17.33 -0.93 35.40
C SER A 684 -18.07 -2.24 35.60
N MET A 685 -18.57 -2.86 34.54
CA MET A 685 -19.37 -4.10 34.63
C MET A 685 -18.54 -5.34 34.30
N THR A 686 -18.93 -6.43 34.92
CA THR A 686 -18.35 -7.75 34.68
C THR A 686 -19.44 -8.77 34.36
N ILE A 687 -19.05 -9.92 33.81
CA ILE A 687 -19.97 -11.00 33.50
C ILE A 687 -20.68 -11.45 34.81
N SER A 688 -22.00 -11.55 34.76
CA SER A 688 -22.83 -12.06 35.84
C SER A 688 -23.66 -13.21 35.33
N ASN A 689 -23.77 -14.29 36.14
CA ASN A 689 -24.49 -15.51 35.80
C ASN A 689 -24.14 -16.12 34.43
N PRO A 690 -22.87 -16.48 34.16
CA PRO A 690 -22.42 -16.93 32.83
C PRO A 690 -23.13 -18.18 32.31
N GLY A 691 -23.67 -19.03 33.21
CA GLY A 691 -24.43 -20.25 32.90
C GLY A 691 -25.94 -20.05 32.74
N ALA A 692 -26.44 -18.80 32.82
CA ALA A 692 -27.87 -18.57 32.71
C ALA A 692 -28.42 -18.94 31.32
N GLU A 693 -29.55 -19.64 31.31
CA GLU A 693 -30.32 -19.95 30.11
C GLU A 693 -31.24 -18.77 29.76
N GLY A 694 -31.39 -18.47 28.46
CA GLY A 694 -32.30 -17.43 27.97
C GLY A 694 -31.75 -16.00 28.03
N TYR A 695 -30.65 -15.71 28.73
CA TYR A 695 -30.05 -14.39 28.76
C TYR A 695 -28.54 -14.43 29.05
N LYS A 696 -27.86 -13.31 28.70
CA LYS A 696 -26.50 -12.98 29.14
C LYS A 696 -26.52 -11.62 29.84
N MET A 697 -25.71 -11.45 30.88
CA MET A 697 -25.75 -10.26 31.71
C MET A 697 -24.35 -9.77 32.10
N LEU A 698 -24.18 -8.44 31.99
CA LEU A 698 -23.08 -7.69 32.60
C LEU A 698 -23.65 -6.89 33.78
N SER A 699 -22.96 -6.86 34.91
CA SER A 699 -23.41 -6.16 36.10
C SER A 699 -22.28 -5.42 36.80
N GLY A 700 -22.59 -4.29 37.43
CA GLY A 700 -21.67 -3.47 38.20
C GLY A 700 -22.40 -2.49 39.11
N ALA A 701 -21.65 -1.61 39.75
CA ALA A 701 -22.20 -0.63 40.70
C ALA A 701 -23.23 0.33 40.07
N LYS A 702 -23.10 0.62 38.78
CA LYS A 702 -23.98 1.55 38.05
C LYS A 702 -25.25 0.88 37.48
N GLY A 703 -25.34 -0.43 37.52
CA GLY A 703 -26.51 -1.18 37.05
C GLY A 703 -26.15 -2.44 36.30
N SER A 704 -27.01 -2.85 35.36
CA SER A 704 -26.84 -4.08 34.60
C SER A 704 -27.25 -3.93 33.15
N ILE A 705 -26.59 -4.68 32.26
CA ILE A 705 -26.94 -4.81 30.85
C ILE A 705 -27.34 -6.28 30.63
N VAL A 706 -28.51 -6.50 30.04
CA VAL A 706 -29.06 -7.83 29.79
C VAL A 706 -29.34 -8.03 28.32
N TYR A 707 -28.79 -9.07 27.72
CA TYR A 707 -29.16 -9.56 26.40
C TYR A 707 -30.07 -10.76 26.56
N ALA A 708 -31.36 -10.60 26.33
CA ALA A 708 -32.35 -11.66 26.43
C ALA A 708 -32.62 -12.29 25.04
N THR A 709 -32.61 -13.61 24.95
CA THR A 709 -32.92 -14.36 23.72
C THR A 709 -34.41 -14.63 23.54
N GLY A 710 -35.20 -14.38 24.58
CA GLY A 710 -36.64 -14.55 24.67
C GLY A 710 -37.16 -14.04 26.01
N GLU A 711 -38.25 -14.62 26.51
CA GLU A 711 -38.66 -14.40 27.89
C GLU A 711 -37.60 -14.94 28.84
N ALA A 712 -37.26 -14.20 29.87
CA ALA A 712 -36.22 -14.57 30.82
C ALA A 712 -36.48 -13.98 32.21
N THR A 713 -36.19 -14.75 33.26
CA THR A 713 -36.18 -14.28 34.64
C THR A 713 -34.74 -13.98 35.05
N VAL A 714 -34.44 -12.73 35.38
CA VAL A 714 -33.09 -12.25 35.67
C VAL A 714 -32.92 -11.86 37.13
N ASP A 715 -31.78 -12.16 37.72
CA ASP A 715 -31.42 -11.77 39.07
C ASP A 715 -30.73 -10.43 39.08
N LEU A 716 -31.51 -9.37 39.26
CA LEU A 716 -31.00 -8.00 39.38
C LEU A 716 -30.81 -7.61 40.85
N THR A 717 -29.77 -6.82 41.14
CA THR A 717 -29.62 -6.25 42.47
C THR A 717 -30.85 -5.39 42.79
N PRO A 718 -31.53 -5.60 43.94
CA PRO A 718 -32.67 -4.77 44.29
C PRO A 718 -32.35 -3.30 44.36
N GLY A 719 -33.20 -2.46 43.76
CA GLY A 719 -32.92 -1.04 43.67
C GLY A 719 -33.95 -0.26 42.85
N LYS A 720 -33.62 1.01 42.58
CA LYS A 720 -34.40 1.90 41.72
C LYS A 720 -33.63 2.10 40.42
N TYR A 721 -34.30 1.89 39.30
CA TYR A 721 -33.66 1.89 37.98
C TYR A 721 -34.43 2.72 36.95
N ARG A 722 -33.67 3.31 36.06
CA ARG A 722 -34.18 3.74 34.77
C ARG A 722 -33.87 2.63 33.78
N VAL A 723 -34.88 2.20 33.04
CA VAL A 723 -34.73 1.04 32.14
C VAL A 723 -34.86 1.49 30.71
N TYR A 724 -33.88 1.06 29.91
CA TYR A 724 -33.82 1.31 28.48
C TYR A 724 -33.89 0.01 27.70
N SER A 725 -34.51 0.04 26.53
CA SER A 725 -34.29 -0.95 25.48
C SER A 725 -33.35 -0.37 24.47
N ILE A 726 -32.49 -1.23 23.86
CA ILE A 726 -31.47 -0.84 22.89
C ILE A 726 -31.77 -1.54 21.58
N ASP A 727 -31.78 -0.78 20.50
CA ASP A 727 -31.79 -1.38 19.15
C ASP A 727 -30.39 -1.94 18.84
N ALA A 728 -30.33 -3.26 18.59
CA ALA A 728 -29.08 -3.98 18.42
C ALA A 728 -28.28 -3.56 17.16
N SER A 729 -28.95 -3.00 16.17
CA SER A 729 -28.37 -2.61 14.87
C SER A 729 -27.91 -1.17 14.81
N THR A 730 -28.57 -0.27 15.53
CA THR A 730 -28.32 1.18 15.48
C THR A 730 -27.71 1.76 16.75
N GLY A 731 -27.82 1.04 17.89
CA GLY A 731 -27.42 1.57 19.21
C GLY A 731 -28.40 2.59 19.79
N HIS A 732 -29.51 2.88 19.12
CA HIS A 732 -30.52 3.81 19.62
C HIS A 732 -31.17 3.30 20.91
N THR A 733 -31.34 4.20 21.89
CA THR A 733 -31.91 3.86 23.20
C THR A 733 -33.33 4.39 23.33
N LYS A 734 -34.23 3.55 23.83
CA LYS A 734 -35.62 3.94 24.17
C LYS A 734 -35.86 3.73 25.66
N VAL A 735 -36.28 4.75 26.36
CA VAL A 735 -36.69 4.66 27.76
C VAL A 735 -38.01 3.88 27.87
N ILE A 736 -37.97 2.72 28.50
CA ILE A 736 -39.18 1.92 28.80
C ILE A 736 -39.71 2.14 30.23
N ALA A 737 -38.82 2.53 31.14
CA ALA A 737 -39.25 2.98 32.48
C ALA A 737 -38.33 4.11 32.99
N LYS A 738 -38.90 5.27 33.34
CA LYS A 738 -38.14 6.42 33.85
C LYS A 738 -37.60 6.19 35.27
N SER A 739 -38.36 5.42 36.08
CA SER A 739 -38.01 5.09 37.45
C SER A 739 -38.84 3.89 37.89
N GLN A 740 -38.22 2.76 38.03
CA GLN A 740 -38.84 1.49 38.43
C GLN A 740 -38.13 0.93 39.65
N LYS A 741 -38.87 0.61 40.68
CA LYS A 741 -38.33 -0.17 41.79
C LYS A 741 -38.31 -1.66 41.37
N ILE A 742 -37.15 -2.24 41.40
CA ILE A 742 -36.91 -3.64 40.99
C ILE A 742 -36.60 -4.45 42.27
N SER A 743 -37.29 -5.56 42.41
CA SER A 743 -36.94 -6.64 43.34
C SER A 743 -36.45 -7.83 42.52
N SER A 744 -35.54 -8.63 43.07
CA SER A 744 -35.12 -9.86 42.42
C SER A 744 -36.02 -11.02 42.79
N PRO A 745 -36.36 -11.91 41.86
CA PRO A 745 -36.06 -11.90 40.42
C PRO A 745 -36.92 -10.87 39.64
N TYR A 746 -36.49 -10.52 38.43
CA TYR A 746 -37.20 -9.63 37.52
C TYR A 746 -37.47 -10.32 36.18
N ASP A 747 -38.73 -10.28 35.72
CA ASP A 747 -39.14 -10.92 34.48
C ASP A 747 -39.02 -9.97 33.27
N ILE A 748 -38.28 -10.41 32.25
CA ILE A 748 -38.18 -9.81 30.92
C ILE A 748 -39.12 -10.56 30.00
N SER A 749 -40.07 -9.86 29.38
CA SER A 749 -41.15 -10.43 28.59
C SER A 749 -40.84 -10.67 27.12
N SER A 750 -39.69 -10.23 26.64
CA SER A 750 -39.36 -10.35 25.21
C SER A 750 -37.84 -10.35 24.95
N LYS A 751 -37.48 -10.93 23.78
CA LYS A 751 -36.12 -10.83 23.24
C LYS A 751 -35.72 -9.38 23.07
N GLY A 752 -34.49 -9.02 23.50
CA GLY A 752 -33.96 -7.65 23.36
C GLY A 752 -32.72 -7.41 24.19
N ILE A 753 -32.21 -6.18 24.08
CA ILE A 753 -31.10 -5.68 24.88
C ILE A 753 -31.67 -4.63 25.83
N TYR A 754 -31.43 -4.81 27.12
CA TYR A 754 -31.96 -3.96 28.18
C TYR A 754 -30.83 -3.41 29.03
N TRP A 755 -30.88 -2.09 29.25
CA TRP A 755 -29.95 -1.43 30.16
C TRP A 755 -30.69 -0.91 31.37
N PHE A 756 -30.40 -1.51 32.52
CA PHE A 756 -30.92 -1.16 33.83
C PHE A 756 -29.92 -0.19 34.50
N LYS A 757 -30.13 1.10 34.34
CA LYS A 757 -29.27 2.14 34.92
C LYS A 757 -29.77 2.47 36.33
N LYS A 758 -28.94 2.27 37.34
CA LYS A 758 -29.26 2.54 38.75
C LYS A 758 -29.40 4.05 38.98
N ILE A 759 -30.46 4.47 39.72
CA ILE A 759 -30.76 5.90 40.05
C ILE A 759 -30.82 6.12 41.55
#